data_b8e45f7571c78d715008092663160ebf
#
_entry.id   b8e45f7571c78d715008092663160ebf
#
_cell.length_a   1.000
_cell.length_b   1.000
_cell.length_c   1.000
_cell.angle_alpha   90.00
_cell.angle_beta   90.00
_cell.angle_gamma   90.00
#
_symmetry.space_group_name_H-M   'P 1'
#
loop_
_entity.id
_entity.type
_entity.pdbx_description
1 polymer ?
#
loop_
_entity_poly.entity_id
_entity_poly.type
_entity_poly.pdbx_seq_one_letter_code
_entity_poly.pdbx_strand_id
1 'polypeptide(L)'
;MGHAEPSSHSSKPSDPVAEHKPFIAPEQVVPEFTFKAILFGSLFGILFGASTVYLALKAGLTVSASIPIAVLSISLLRIFKRATILENNIVQTIGSAGESVAAGVAFTIPAMLFLSPGAGGEAYFTYASIMTLAAVGGILGVLFMVPLRRSLIVKEHGTLPYPEGTACADVLIAGEKGGKMAGLVFGGVAVAFVYKLLNSVFAMWHEAVAWVSKKTAVLPNAKVENELSPEFLGVGYILGPKIGGIMVSGSVLTFLVIIPLLSMLVADTRVMEDLLALGYTQAKIDGMSEVTRYREAYTRYIGAGAVTMAGIITLIKTMPTIVRSLRESMGALSGSKAGAGAAQLRTERDMPIAWVAIGAVALAGILAALPILPGGLMGKLMMAVLMLVFGFLFVTVSSRIVGLIGSSSNPISGMTIATLLGTALVFVSMGMGGEAYQPVALSVGAIVCIAAANAGATSQDLKTGYLVGATPIRQQWGLVIGVVVSTFVIGLTLQFLHGSFGIGSDKFPAPQATLMATVVKGVMSQNLPWGYILVGAGLALMIYMCGVSPLAWAVGAYLPMGATLPIFIGGCLRWVADKWRGEKDESELSPGMLFATGLVAGGTLTGVATSVFKAVPTDGGNSDLLTDAQGLGASFQALLPIDLSLWALIPYLLLAALVIYMGKKKTQI
;
A
#
# COMPACT_ATOMS: atom_id res chain seq x y z
N MET A 1 -56.26 15.56 21.29
CA MET A 1 -56.53 14.33 22.04
C MET A 1 -56.17 13.15 21.14
N GLY A 2 -55.30 12.28 21.58
CA GLY A 2 -54.89 11.09 20.86
C GLY A 2 -53.36 10.89 20.95
N HIS A 3 -52.85 10.57 22.16
CA HIS A 3 -51.48 10.11 22.39
C HIS A 3 -51.31 8.70 21.83
N ALA A 4 -50.44 8.49 20.87
CA ALA A 4 -49.95 7.18 20.47
C ALA A 4 -48.65 6.90 21.24
N GLU A 5 -48.65 5.87 22.10
CA GLU A 5 -47.49 5.36 22.82
C GLU A 5 -46.47 4.71 21.85
N PRO A 6 -45.17 4.82 22.09
CA PRO A 6 -44.17 4.09 21.32
C PRO A 6 -44.13 2.63 21.78
N SER A 7 -44.43 1.72 20.88
CA SER A 7 -44.32 0.27 21.09
C SER A 7 -42.85 -0.10 21.39
N SER A 8 -42.59 -0.59 22.61
CA SER A 8 -41.39 -1.24 23.04
C SER A 8 -41.18 -2.55 22.27
N HIS A 9 -40.32 -2.54 21.22
CA HIS A 9 -39.81 -3.77 20.68
C HIS A 9 -38.80 -4.36 21.68
N SER A 10 -39.25 -5.28 22.49
CA SER A 10 -38.40 -6.19 23.24
C SER A 10 -37.61 -7.02 22.23
N SER A 11 -36.28 -6.78 22.15
CA SER A 11 -35.35 -7.64 21.43
C SER A 11 -35.37 -9.03 22.09
N LYS A 12 -35.96 -10.02 21.39
CA LYS A 12 -35.78 -11.43 21.71
C LYS A 12 -34.27 -11.74 21.70
N PRO A 13 -33.75 -12.63 22.61
CA PRO A 13 -32.39 -13.12 22.52
C PRO A 13 -32.20 -13.75 21.14
N SER A 14 -31.10 -13.37 20.47
CA SER A 14 -30.73 -13.91 19.16
C SER A 14 -30.69 -15.44 19.19
N ASP A 15 -31.35 -16.05 18.22
CA ASP A 15 -31.26 -17.49 17.94
C ASP A 15 -29.81 -17.95 17.89
N PRO A 16 -29.51 -19.22 18.26
CA PRO A 16 -28.17 -19.77 18.17
C PRO A 16 -27.65 -19.59 16.75
N VAL A 17 -26.46 -19.04 16.62
CA VAL A 17 -25.75 -18.71 15.37
C VAL A 17 -26.02 -19.81 14.35
N ALA A 18 -26.76 -19.49 13.29
CA ALA A 18 -27.04 -20.43 12.20
C ALA A 18 -25.68 -20.97 11.70
N GLU A 19 -25.49 -22.28 11.80
CA GLU A 19 -24.26 -22.95 11.46
C GLU A 19 -23.94 -22.67 9.99
N HIS A 20 -22.88 -21.90 9.70
CA HIS A 20 -22.52 -21.53 8.34
C HIS A 20 -22.19 -22.81 7.55
N LYS A 21 -22.87 -23.04 6.42
CA LYS A 21 -22.58 -24.14 5.49
C LYS A 21 -21.62 -23.63 4.41
N PRO A 22 -20.37 -24.07 4.42
CA PRO A 22 -19.41 -23.68 3.40
C PRO A 22 -19.80 -24.24 2.02
N PHE A 23 -19.33 -23.59 0.93
CA PHE A 23 -19.67 -23.99 -0.44
C PHE A 23 -19.21 -25.44 -0.75
N ILE A 24 -18.01 -25.81 -0.34
CA ILE A 24 -17.52 -27.22 -0.36
C ILE A 24 -17.69 -27.82 1.03
N ALA A 25 -18.49 -28.86 1.13
CA ALA A 25 -18.79 -29.53 2.40
C ALA A 25 -17.50 -30.00 3.11
N PRO A 26 -17.47 -29.96 4.46
CA PRO A 26 -16.28 -30.35 5.24
C PRO A 26 -15.80 -31.80 4.98
N GLU A 27 -16.72 -32.69 4.63
CA GLU A 27 -16.46 -34.12 4.36
C GLU A 27 -15.92 -34.34 2.95
N GLN A 28 -16.17 -33.40 2.03
CA GLN A 28 -15.76 -33.51 0.63
C GLN A 28 -14.27 -33.19 0.48
N VAL A 29 -13.51 -34.12 -0.04
CA VAL A 29 -12.08 -33.96 -0.33
C VAL A 29 -11.91 -33.63 -1.82
N VAL A 30 -11.44 -32.42 -2.10
CA VAL A 30 -11.10 -31.97 -3.45
C VAL A 30 -9.65 -31.46 -3.48
N PRO A 31 -8.99 -31.44 -4.64
CA PRO A 31 -7.65 -30.85 -4.75
C PRO A 31 -7.64 -29.40 -4.29
N GLU A 32 -6.68 -29.02 -3.43
CA GLU A 32 -6.50 -27.67 -2.91
C GLU A 32 -5.06 -27.18 -3.12
N PHE A 33 -4.12 -27.78 -2.41
CA PHE A 33 -2.72 -27.37 -2.31
C PHE A 33 -1.88 -28.12 -3.36
N THR A 34 -2.11 -27.78 -4.63
CA THR A 34 -1.43 -28.41 -5.78
C THR A 34 -0.25 -27.56 -6.24
N PHE A 35 0.71 -28.21 -6.92
CA PHE A 35 1.88 -27.50 -7.45
C PHE A 35 1.49 -26.33 -8.38
N LYS A 36 0.47 -26.51 -9.24
CA LYS A 36 -0.02 -25.43 -10.12
C LYS A 36 -0.59 -24.26 -9.31
N ALA A 37 -1.32 -24.52 -8.22
CA ALA A 37 -1.85 -23.46 -7.36
C ALA A 37 -0.73 -22.68 -6.66
N ILE A 38 0.29 -23.37 -6.17
CA ILE A 38 1.48 -22.76 -5.57
C ILE A 38 2.23 -21.91 -6.60
N LEU A 39 2.48 -22.45 -7.80
CA LEU A 39 3.22 -21.77 -8.86
C LEU A 39 2.51 -20.47 -9.29
N PHE A 40 1.22 -20.52 -9.61
CA PHE A 40 0.48 -19.35 -10.06
C PHE A 40 0.22 -18.35 -8.93
N GLY A 41 -0.03 -18.85 -7.71
CA GLY A 41 -0.12 -17.97 -6.53
C GLY A 41 1.19 -17.22 -6.27
N SER A 42 2.33 -17.92 -6.36
CA SER A 42 3.66 -17.31 -6.25
C SER A 42 3.90 -16.28 -7.35
N LEU A 43 3.55 -16.60 -8.60
CA LEU A 43 3.66 -15.65 -9.72
C LEU A 43 2.85 -14.38 -9.48
N PHE A 44 1.59 -14.51 -9.05
CA PHE A 44 0.76 -13.35 -8.74
C PHE A 44 1.28 -12.57 -7.52
N GLY A 45 1.79 -13.26 -6.49
CA GLY A 45 2.43 -12.59 -5.35
C GLY A 45 3.63 -11.74 -5.75
N ILE A 46 4.47 -12.25 -6.67
CA ILE A 46 5.58 -11.52 -7.27
C ILE A 46 5.08 -10.29 -8.04
N LEU A 47 4.13 -10.47 -8.95
CA LEU A 47 3.64 -9.41 -9.83
C LEU A 47 2.94 -8.30 -9.03
N PHE A 48 1.98 -8.68 -8.19
CA PHE A 48 1.24 -7.69 -7.40
C PHE A 48 2.07 -7.10 -6.26
N GLY A 49 3.02 -7.85 -5.70
CA GLY A 49 3.99 -7.34 -4.74
C GLY A 49 4.86 -6.23 -5.34
N ALA A 50 5.45 -6.46 -6.51
CA ALA A 50 6.24 -5.45 -7.23
C ALA A 50 5.37 -4.22 -7.61
N SER A 51 4.14 -4.45 -8.10
CA SER A 51 3.16 -3.41 -8.41
C SER A 51 2.86 -2.53 -7.20
N THR A 52 2.63 -3.15 -6.04
CA THR A 52 2.30 -2.45 -4.79
C THR A 52 3.48 -1.63 -4.28
N VAL A 53 4.72 -2.14 -4.35
CA VAL A 53 5.92 -1.35 -4.02
C VAL A 53 5.98 -0.08 -4.86
N TYR A 54 5.83 -0.22 -6.18
CA TYR A 54 5.87 0.92 -7.11
C TYR A 54 4.81 1.97 -6.76
N LEU A 55 3.56 1.54 -6.59
CA LEU A 55 2.43 2.43 -6.28
C LEU A 55 2.60 3.11 -4.92
N ALA A 56 2.98 2.35 -3.89
CA ALA A 56 3.15 2.86 -2.54
C ALA A 56 4.24 3.94 -2.44
N LEU A 57 5.36 3.75 -3.14
CA LEU A 57 6.43 4.74 -3.19
C LEU A 57 6.02 5.99 -3.97
N LYS A 58 5.23 5.84 -5.02
CA LYS A 58 4.82 6.93 -5.90
C LYS A 58 3.65 7.73 -5.35
N ALA A 59 2.61 7.07 -4.86
CA ALA A 59 1.36 7.69 -4.41
C ALA A 59 1.14 7.65 -2.89
N GLY A 60 1.95 6.90 -2.14
CA GLY A 60 1.74 6.72 -0.70
C GLY A 60 0.49 5.90 -0.34
N LEU A 61 -0.05 5.17 -1.30
CA LEU A 61 -1.29 4.39 -1.21
C LEU A 61 -1.04 2.96 -1.69
N THR A 62 -1.87 2.04 -1.23
CA THR A 62 -1.92 0.65 -1.72
C THR A 62 -3.35 0.30 -2.10
N VAL A 63 -3.50 -0.65 -3.03
CA VAL A 63 -4.80 -1.16 -3.48
C VAL A 63 -4.78 -2.66 -3.31
N SER A 64 -5.76 -3.21 -2.59
CA SER A 64 -5.85 -4.66 -2.38
C SER A 64 -5.93 -5.43 -3.70
N ALA A 65 -5.09 -6.45 -3.82
CA ALA A 65 -5.02 -7.31 -5.00
C ALA A 65 -5.81 -8.62 -4.85
N SER A 66 -6.41 -8.88 -3.70
CA SER A 66 -7.08 -10.16 -3.39
C SER A 66 -8.16 -10.52 -4.41
N ILE A 67 -9.09 -9.58 -4.70
CA ILE A 67 -10.16 -9.79 -5.69
C ILE A 67 -9.62 -9.93 -7.12
N PRO A 68 -8.74 -9.02 -7.62
CA PRO A 68 -8.10 -9.21 -8.91
C PRO A 68 -7.39 -10.55 -9.07
N ILE A 69 -6.64 -11.01 -8.06
CA ILE A 69 -5.96 -12.30 -8.10
C ILE A 69 -6.98 -13.44 -8.16
N ALA A 70 -8.08 -13.38 -7.39
CA ALA A 70 -9.16 -14.37 -7.46
C ALA A 70 -9.75 -14.47 -8.87
N VAL A 71 -10.04 -13.33 -9.50
CA VAL A 71 -10.56 -13.26 -10.88
C VAL A 71 -9.57 -13.82 -11.89
N LEU A 72 -8.28 -13.47 -11.78
CA LEU A 72 -7.22 -13.95 -12.67
C LEU A 72 -6.97 -15.45 -12.48
N SER A 73 -7.01 -15.95 -11.24
CA SER A 73 -6.80 -17.37 -10.94
C SER A 73 -7.83 -18.27 -11.63
N ILE A 74 -9.12 -17.89 -11.57
CA ILE A 74 -10.20 -18.61 -12.21
C ILE A 74 -9.96 -18.74 -13.71
N SER A 75 -9.54 -17.66 -14.37
CA SER A 75 -9.32 -17.67 -15.81
C SER A 75 -8.09 -18.46 -16.21
N LEU A 76 -7.00 -18.30 -15.47
CA LEU A 76 -5.75 -18.97 -15.79
C LEU A 76 -5.83 -20.47 -15.53
N LEU A 77 -6.39 -20.87 -14.37
CA LEU A 77 -6.50 -22.29 -14.04
C LEU A 77 -7.54 -23.04 -14.89
N ARG A 78 -8.49 -22.35 -15.52
CA ARG A 78 -9.40 -22.99 -16.51
C ARG A 78 -8.68 -23.57 -17.73
N ILE A 79 -7.51 -23.06 -18.09
CA ILE A 79 -6.68 -23.61 -19.16
C ILE A 79 -6.26 -25.03 -18.80
N PHE A 80 -6.06 -25.29 -17.51
CA PHE A 80 -5.77 -26.62 -16.98
C PHE A 80 -7.09 -27.32 -16.63
N LYS A 81 -7.56 -28.20 -17.48
CA LYS A 81 -8.78 -28.99 -17.27
C LYS A 81 -8.80 -29.56 -15.84
N ARG A 82 -9.93 -29.34 -15.11
CA ARG A 82 -10.19 -29.78 -13.72
C ARG A 82 -9.58 -28.88 -12.61
N ALA A 83 -9.55 -27.57 -12.79
CA ALA A 83 -9.28 -26.67 -11.68
C ALA A 83 -10.46 -26.68 -10.68
N THR A 84 -10.15 -26.67 -9.38
CA THR A 84 -11.16 -26.59 -8.32
C THR A 84 -11.24 -25.18 -7.74
N ILE A 85 -12.38 -24.83 -7.12
CA ILE A 85 -12.54 -23.57 -6.41
C ILE A 85 -11.50 -23.42 -5.28
N LEU A 86 -11.12 -24.52 -4.62
CA LEU A 86 -10.14 -24.51 -3.54
C LEU A 86 -8.71 -24.28 -4.06
N GLU A 87 -8.35 -24.78 -5.26
CA GLU A 87 -7.10 -24.39 -5.91
C GLU A 87 -7.05 -22.90 -6.24
N ASN A 88 -8.15 -22.33 -6.77
CA ASN A 88 -8.25 -20.90 -7.03
C ASN A 88 -8.12 -20.07 -5.73
N ASN A 89 -8.72 -20.55 -4.62
CA ASN A 89 -8.57 -19.91 -3.32
C ASN A 89 -7.10 -19.96 -2.82
N ILE A 90 -6.36 -21.06 -3.00
CA ILE A 90 -4.93 -21.12 -2.66
C ILE A 90 -4.11 -20.16 -3.51
N VAL A 91 -4.39 -20.03 -4.83
CA VAL A 91 -3.72 -19.05 -5.70
C VAL A 91 -3.94 -17.64 -5.16
N GLN A 92 -5.20 -17.30 -4.84
CA GLN A 92 -5.56 -15.99 -4.30
C GLN A 92 -4.87 -15.72 -2.95
N THR A 93 -4.87 -16.70 -2.05
CA THR A 93 -4.24 -16.62 -0.72
C THR A 93 -2.73 -16.39 -0.82
N ILE A 94 -2.02 -17.15 -1.66
CA ILE A 94 -0.56 -16.98 -1.85
C ILE A 94 -0.24 -15.61 -2.46
N GLY A 95 -1.02 -15.19 -3.46
CA GLY A 95 -0.80 -13.93 -4.16
C GLY A 95 -1.07 -12.71 -3.28
N SER A 96 -2.14 -12.75 -2.49
CA SER A 96 -2.52 -11.70 -1.53
C SER A 96 -1.44 -11.46 -0.46
N ALA A 97 -0.81 -12.53 0.04
CA ALA A 97 0.27 -12.43 1.01
C ALA A 97 1.47 -11.61 0.46
N GLY A 98 1.79 -11.78 -0.82
CA GLY A 98 2.88 -11.02 -1.46
C GLY A 98 2.57 -9.52 -1.55
N GLU A 99 1.35 -9.18 -1.93
CA GLU A 99 0.89 -7.79 -2.02
C GLU A 99 0.93 -7.09 -0.65
N SER A 100 0.40 -7.75 0.37
CA SER A 100 0.29 -7.15 1.71
C SER A 100 1.64 -6.96 2.40
N VAL A 101 2.61 -7.86 2.20
CA VAL A 101 4.00 -7.69 2.63
C VAL A 101 4.63 -6.50 1.94
N ALA A 102 4.43 -6.36 0.63
CA ALA A 102 4.95 -5.25 -0.17
C ALA A 102 4.44 -3.89 0.33
N ALA A 103 3.17 -3.82 0.73
CA ALA A 103 2.57 -2.62 1.32
C ALA A 103 3.30 -2.18 2.59
N GLY A 104 3.51 -3.10 3.54
CA GLY A 104 4.23 -2.80 4.79
C GLY A 104 5.69 -2.43 4.58
N VAL A 105 6.37 -3.11 3.66
CA VAL A 105 7.77 -2.85 3.28
C VAL A 105 7.93 -1.45 2.69
N ALA A 106 7.11 -1.10 1.70
CA ALA A 106 7.22 0.18 0.99
C ALA A 106 6.87 1.39 1.88
N PHE A 107 6.06 1.19 2.93
CA PHE A 107 5.73 2.26 3.88
C PHE A 107 6.82 2.53 4.90
N THR A 108 7.71 1.58 5.16
CA THR A 108 8.63 1.66 6.31
C THR A 108 10.10 1.54 5.94
N ILE A 109 10.51 0.54 5.21
CA ILE A 109 11.94 0.27 4.96
C ILE A 109 12.65 1.41 4.22
N PRO A 110 12.05 2.08 3.21
CA PRO A 110 12.69 3.23 2.58
C PRO A 110 12.95 4.41 3.52
N ALA A 111 12.31 4.44 4.71
CA ALA A 111 12.60 5.44 5.73
C ALA A 111 14.05 5.39 6.24
N MET A 112 14.76 4.26 6.08
CA MET A 112 16.19 4.15 6.35
C MET A 112 17.02 5.19 5.59
N LEU A 113 16.62 5.50 4.36
CA LEU A 113 17.28 6.49 3.49
C LEU A 113 17.09 7.95 3.98
N PHE A 114 16.10 8.16 4.87
CA PHE A 114 15.71 9.51 5.34
C PHE A 114 16.09 9.77 6.79
N LEU A 115 16.79 8.85 7.44
CA LEU A 115 17.30 9.03 8.80
C LEU A 115 18.37 10.12 8.86
N SER A 116 18.74 10.52 10.08
CA SER A 116 19.83 11.49 10.29
C SER A 116 21.14 10.96 9.67
N PRO A 117 22.00 11.83 9.10
CA PRO A 117 23.26 11.39 8.48
C PRO A 117 24.15 10.56 9.43
N GLY A 118 24.19 10.92 10.73
CA GLY A 118 24.93 10.18 11.76
C GLY A 118 24.32 8.82 12.14
N ALA A 119 23.09 8.54 11.71
CA ALA A 119 22.43 7.25 11.97
C ALA A 119 22.93 6.11 11.07
N GLY A 120 23.57 6.42 9.94
CA GLY A 120 24.06 5.43 8.98
C GLY A 120 22.96 4.55 8.38
N GLY A 121 21.73 5.08 8.25
CA GLY A 121 20.56 4.32 7.79
C GLY A 121 20.72 3.71 6.39
N GLU A 122 21.42 4.39 5.48
CA GLU A 122 21.69 3.88 4.12
C GLU A 122 22.46 2.56 4.12
N ALA A 123 23.39 2.36 5.08
CA ALA A 123 24.13 1.11 5.20
C ALA A 123 23.22 -0.10 5.47
N TYR A 124 22.03 0.12 5.99
CA TYR A 124 21.03 -0.91 6.25
C TYR A 124 19.95 -1.03 5.15
N PHE A 125 19.98 -0.15 4.15
CA PHE A 125 19.11 -0.27 2.97
C PHE A 125 19.74 -1.22 1.92
N THR A 126 20.09 -2.41 2.37
CA THR A 126 20.66 -3.49 1.54
C THR A 126 19.59 -4.51 1.20
N TYR A 127 19.78 -5.22 0.07
CA TYR A 127 18.89 -6.30 -0.35
C TYR A 127 18.65 -7.32 0.78
N ALA A 128 19.73 -7.77 1.44
CA ALA A 128 19.64 -8.77 2.50
C ALA A 128 18.87 -8.26 3.73
N SER A 129 19.05 -7.00 4.14
CA SER A 129 18.30 -6.39 5.25
C SER A 129 16.83 -6.24 4.90
N ILE A 130 16.51 -5.74 3.71
CA ILE A 130 15.13 -5.57 3.22
C ILE A 130 14.41 -6.91 3.21
N MET A 131 15.02 -7.93 2.60
CA MET A 131 14.47 -9.28 2.51
C MET A 131 14.25 -9.89 3.89
N THR A 132 15.22 -9.74 4.81
CA THR A 132 15.10 -10.28 6.17
C THR A 132 13.96 -9.64 6.95
N LEU A 133 13.88 -8.31 6.97
CA LEU A 133 12.81 -7.59 7.68
C LEU A 133 11.43 -7.90 7.08
N ALA A 134 11.35 -8.00 5.75
CA ALA A 134 10.13 -8.36 5.03
C ALA A 134 9.68 -9.79 5.36
N ALA A 135 10.58 -10.76 5.31
CA ALA A 135 10.28 -12.16 5.63
C ALA A 135 9.87 -12.34 7.10
N VAL A 136 10.63 -11.75 8.02
CA VAL A 136 10.33 -11.83 9.46
C VAL A 136 8.97 -11.21 9.75
N GLY A 137 8.70 -9.99 9.27
CA GLY A 137 7.42 -9.31 9.49
C GLY A 137 6.26 -10.08 8.86
N GLY A 138 6.40 -10.50 7.61
CA GLY A 138 5.36 -11.24 6.88
C GLY A 138 5.03 -12.58 7.54
N ILE A 139 6.03 -13.41 7.87
CA ILE A 139 5.82 -14.71 8.52
C ILE A 139 5.21 -14.50 9.92
N LEU A 140 5.67 -13.49 10.68
CA LEU A 140 5.13 -13.16 12.00
C LEU A 140 3.64 -12.82 11.92
N GLY A 141 3.23 -12.05 10.91
CA GLY A 141 1.83 -11.71 10.65
C GLY A 141 0.96 -12.95 10.44
N VAL A 142 1.42 -13.90 9.64
CA VAL A 142 0.73 -15.19 9.45
C VAL A 142 0.66 -15.98 10.76
N LEU A 143 1.81 -16.16 11.44
CA LEU A 143 1.88 -16.96 12.66
C LEU A 143 0.95 -16.43 13.76
N PHE A 144 0.94 -15.12 13.99
CA PHE A 144 0.11 -14.52 15.03
C PHE A 144 -1.39 -14.48 14.66
N MET A 145 -1.73 -14.56 13.37
CA MET A 145 -3.13 -14.68 12.94
C MET A 145 -3.71 -16.10 13.16
N VAL A 146 -2.87 -17.16 13.16
CA VAL A 146 -3.33 -18.55 13.36
C VAL A 146 -4.20 -18.72 14.62
N PRO A 147 -3.76 -18.36 15.83
CA PRO A 147 -4.57 -18.52 17.04
C PRO A 147 -5.82 -17.64 17.05
N LEU A 148 -5.81 -16.52 16.30
CA LEU A 148 -6.93 -15.58 16.22
C LEU A 148 -8.04 -16.04 15.27
N ARG A 149 -7.75 -16.91 14.30
CA ARG A 149 -8.71 -17.36 13.28
C ARG A 149 -10.03 -17.87 13.86
N ARG A 150 -9.97 -18.79 14.82
CA ARG A 150 -11.19 -19.35 15.43
C ARG A 150 -12.02 -18.31 16.13
N SER A 151 -11.38 -17.36 16.80
CA SER A 151 -12.05 -16.27 17.49
C SER A 151 -12.72 -15.31 16.52
N LEU A 152 -11.92 -14.74 15.60
CA LEU A 152 -12.37 -13.61 14.76
C LEU A 152 -13.19 -14.05 13.55
N ILE A 153 -12.85 -15.19 12.93
CA ILE A 153 -13.48 -15.62 11.67
C ILE A 153 -14.65 -16.58 11.90
N VAL A 154 -14.50 -17.53 12.83
CA VAL A 154 -15.53 -18.54 13.06
C VAL A 154 -16.56 -18.06 14.09
N LYS A 155 -16.13 -17.71 15.32
CA LYS A 155 -17.05 -17.32 16.39
C LYS A 155 -17.74 -15.98 16.15
N GLU A 156 -17.02 -15.03 15.56
CA GLU A 156 -17.56 -13.69 15.26
C GLU A 156 -18.01 -13.55 13.80
N HIS A 157 -18.37 -14.67 13.14
CA HIS A 157 -18.81 -14.68 11.75
C HIS A 157 -19.96 -13.69 11.46
N GLY A 158 -20.93 -13.59 12.38
CA GLY A 158 -22.07 -12.69 12.23
C GLY A 158 -21.79 -11.21 12.52
N THR A 159 -20.68 -10.90 13.22
CA THR A 159 -20.32 -9.53 13.63
C THR A 159 -19.17 -8.94 12.82
N LEU A 160 -18.29 -9.78 12.27
CA LEU A 160 -17.16 -9.38 11.44
C LEU A 160 -17.40 -9.85 10.00
N PRO A 161 -17.89 -8.96 9.11
CA PRO A 161 -18.23 -9.32 7.73
C PRO A 161 -17.03 -9.67 6.87
N TYR A 162 -15.83 -9.11 7.14
CA TYR A 162 -14.65 -9.24 6.30
C TYR A 162 -14.97 -8.95 4.82
N PRO A 163 -15.25 -7.69 4.45
CA PRO A 163 -15.91 -7.36 3.20
C PRO A 163 -15.15 -7.85 1.96
N GLU A 164 -13.82 -7.69 1.90
CA GLU A 164 -13.02 -8.15 0.76
C GLU A 164 -12.95 -9.68 0.69
N GLY A 165 -12.79 -10.36 1.85
CA GLY A 165 -12.78 -11.82 1.92
C GLY A 165 -14.12 -12.43 1.50
N THR A 166 -15.22 -11.79 1.85
CA THR A 166 -16.57 -12.19 1.42
C THR A 166 -16.73 -11.97 -0.08
N ALA A 167 -16.35 -10.81 -0.60
CA ALA A 167 -16.38 -10.53 -2.04
C ALA A 167 -15.49 -11.50 -2.84
N CYS A 168 -14.31 -11.87 -2.32
CA CYS A 168 -13.46 -12.90 -2.95
C CYS A 168 -14.17 -14.26 -3.01
N ALA A 169 -14.85 -14.67 -1.93
CA ALA A 169 -15.59 -15.92 -1.92
C ALA A 169 -16.72 -15.91 -2.96
N ASP A 170 -17.47 -14.80 -3.06
CA ASP A 170 -18.52 -14.62 -4.06
C ASP A 170 -17.98 -14.71 -5.49
N VAL A 171 -16.83 -14.09 -5.75
CA VAL A 171 -16.12 -14.19 -7.04
C VAL A 171 -15.72 -15.62 -7.36
N LEU A 172 -15.14 -16.33 -6.40
CA LEU A 172 -14.71 -17.73 -6.60
C LEU A 172 -15.93 -18.63 -6.89
N ILE A 173 -17.03 -18.47 -6.16
CA ILE A 173 -18.27 -19.21 -6.35
C ILE A 173 -18.93 -18.87 -7.70
N ALA A 174 -19.00 -17.59 -8.06
CA ALA A 174 -19.52 -17.16 -9.35
C ALA A 174 -18.63 -17.65 -10.50
N GLY A 175 -17.32 -17.66 -10.29
CA GLY A 175 -16.34 -18.18 -11.23
C GLY A 175 -16.51 -19.66 -11.55
N GLU A 176 -16.87 -20.48 -10.59
CA GLU A 176 -17.18 -21.90 -10.79
C GLU A 176 -18.39 -22.06 -11.74
N LYS A 177 -19.35 -21.15 -11.67
CA LYS A 177 -20.55 -21.12 -12.53
C LYS A 177 -20.34 -20.54 -13.93
N GLY A 178 -19.15 -19.93 -14.21
CA GLY A 178 -18.79 -19.40 -15.53
C GLY A 178 -18.93 -17.88 -15.67
N GLY A 179 -17.89 -17.10 -15.34
CA GLY A 179 -17.88 -15.63 -15.41
C GLY A 179 -16.91 -15.04 -16.46
N LYS A 180 -17.26 -13.84 -17.00
CA LYS A 180 -16.46 -13.09 -17.98
C LYS A 180 -15.59 -11.98 -17.33
N MET A 181 -15.58 -11.89 -15.99
CA MET A 181 -14.98 -10.76 -15.25
C MET A 181 -13.47 -10.61 -15.46
N ALA A 182 -12.76 -11.72 -15.61
CA ALA A 182 -11.30 -11.69 -15.82
C ALA A 182 -10.87 -10.96 -17.09
N GLY A 183 -11.70 -10.99 -18.15
CA GLY A 183 -11.42 -10.26 -19.36
C GLY A 183 -11.32 -8.74 -19.15
N LEU A 184 -11.99 -8.20 -18.13
CA LEU A 184 -11.91 -6.78 -17.77
C LEU A 184 -10.57 -6.44 -17.13
N VAL A 185 -10.10 -7.27 -16.20
CA VAL A 185 -8.79 -7.07 -15.53
C VAL A 185 -7.66 -7.23 -16.56
N PHE A 186 -7.66 -8.33 -17.34
CA PHE A 186 -6.67 -8.53 -18.41
C PHE A 186 -6.71 -7.42 -19.46
N GLY A 187 -7.90 -6.93 -19.81
CA GLY A 187 -8.07 -5.80 -20.72
C GLY A 187 -7.44 -4.52 -20.18
N GLY A 188 -7.63 -4.24 -18.89
CA GLY A 188 -7.00 -3.12 -18.21
C GLY A 188 -5.47 -3.25 -18.20
N VAL A 189 -4.95 -4.44 -17.83
CA VAL A 189 -3.51 -4.73 -17.86
C VAL A 189 -2.92 -4.52 -19.25
N ALA A 190 -3.55 -5.09 -20.30
CA ALA A 190 -3.07 -4.97 -21.66
C ALA A 190 -3.06 -3.53 -22.17
N VAL A 191 -4.13 -2.76 -21.92
CA VAL A 191 -4.22 -1.35 -22.28
C VAL A 191 -3.14 -0.53 -21.59
N ALA A 192 -2.96 -0.70 -20.28
CA ALA A 192 -1.94 0.03 -19.53
C ALA A 192 -0.52 -0.36 -19.95
N PHE A 193 -0.27 -1.66 -20.20
CA PHE A 193 1.00 -2.16 -20.70
C PHE A 193 1.36 -1.51 -22.05
N VAL A 194 0.45 -1.56 -23.01
CA VAL A 194 0.68 -0.97 -24.34
C VAL A 194 0.88 0.55 -24.22
N TYR A 195 0.03 1.23 -23.44
CA TYR A 195 0.14 2.66 -23.21
C TYR A 195 1.52 3.04 -22.64
N LYS A 196 1.95 2.36 -21.57
CA LYS A 196 3.26 2.60 -20.92
C LYS A 196 4.43 2.21 -21.81
N LEU A 197 4.31 1.14 -22.59
CA LEU A 197 5.33 0.73 -23.54
C LEU A 197 5.56 1.85 -24.57
N LEU A 198 4.49 2.38 -25.17
CA LEU A 198 4.58 3.47 -26.15
C LEU A 198 5.09 4.78 -25.54
N ASN A 199 4.68 5.09 -24.31
CA ASN A 199 5.05 6.30 -23.60
C ASN A 199 6.47 6.25 -23.01
N SER A 200 6.78 5.26 -22.18
CA SER A 200 8.01 5.25 -21.36
C SER A 200 9.19 4.54 -22.03
N VAL A 201 8.93 3.58 -22.94
CA VAL A 201 9.99 2.88 -23.68
C VAL A 201 10.24 3.54 -25.02
N PHE A 202 9.19 3.72 -25.83
CA PHE A 202 9.32 4.35 -27.15
C PHE A 202 9.27 5.89 -27.11
N ALA A 203 8.95 6.50 -25.97
CA ALA A 203 8.87 7.96 -25.80
C ALA A 203 8.01 8.66 -26.89
N MET A 204 6.90 8.04 -27.33
CA MET A 204 6.06 8.59 -28.40
C MET A 204 5.32 9.88 -28.02
N TRP A 205 5.19 10.16 -26.70
CA TRP A 205 4.68 11.41 -26.15
C TRP A 205 5.26 11.66 -24.75
N HIS A 206 5.15 12.88 -24.25
CA HIS A 206 5.66 13.25 -22.94
C HIS A 206 4.95 12.51 -21.80
N GLU A 207 5.72 12.10 -20.78
CA GLU A 207 5.17 11.42 -19.58
C GLU A 207 4.29 12.36 -18.74
N ALA A 208 4.55 13.66 -18.78
CA ALA A 208 3.79 14.67 -18.06
C ALA A 208 3.64 15.95 -18.89
N VAL A 209 2.52 16.66 -18.67
CA VAL A 209 2.31 18.02 -19.17
C VAL A 209 2.37 18.95 -18.00
N ALA A 210 3.25 19.97 -18.07
CA ALA A 210 3.46 20.93 -17.00
C ALA A 210 3.37 22.36 -17.53
N TRP A 211 2.72 23.21 -16.73
CA TRP A 211 2.74 24.64 -16.91
C TRP A 211 3.37 25.30 -15.66
N VAL A 212 4.33 26.18 -15.88
CA VAL A 212 5.00 26.94 -14.82
C VAL A 212 4.90 28.42 -15.12
N SER A 213 4.43 29.19 -14.16
CA SER A 213 4.33 30.65 -14.31
C SER A 213 5.71 31.29 -14.26
N LYS A 214 5.86 32.41 -14.98
CA LYS A 214 7.09 33.22 -14.96
C LYS A 214 7.29 33.85 -13.57
N LYS A 215 8.54 34.08 -13.19
CA LYS A 215 8.92 34.73 -11.93
C LYS A 215 8.35 36.14 -11.78
N THR A 216 8.09 36.83 -12.89
CA THR A 216 7.50 38.18 -12.95
C THR A 216 5.97 38.17 -12.95
N ALA A 217 5.33 37.00 -12.90
CA ALA A 217 3.87 36.90 -12.87
C ALA A 217 3.31 37.25 -11.47
N VAL A 218 2.00 37.49 -11.39
CA VAL A 218 1.28 37.70 -10.13
C VAL A 218 1.43 36.52 -9.15
N LEU A 219 1.56 35.31 -9.67
CA LEU A 219 1.86 34.10 -8.91
C LEU A 219 3.20 33.52 -9.43
N PRO A 220 4.36 33.99 -8.93
CA PRO A 220 5.66 33.53 -9.42
C PRO A 220 5.89 32.05 -9.08
N ASN A 221 6.47 31.30 -10.03
CA ASN A 221 6.79 29.90 -9.83
C ASN A 221 5.60 28.98 -9.47
N ALA A 222 4.36 29.42 -9.77
CA ALA A 222 3.20 28.53 -9.69
C ALA A 222 3.33 27.41 -10.71
N LYS A 223 3.10 26.15 -10.30
CA LYS A 223 3.24 24.98 -11.16
C LYS A 223 1.94 24.17 -11.19
N VAL A 224 1.43 23.91 -12.41
CA VAL A 224 0.38 22.91 -12.65
C VAL A 224 0.99 21.81 -13.49
N GLU A 225 0.90 20.59 -13.02
CA GLU A 225 1.48 19.43 -13.69
C GLU A 225 0.51 18.26 -13.63
N ASN A 226 0.40 17.53 -14.74
CA ASN A 226 -0.39 16.31 -14.85
C ASN A 226 0.47 15.19 -15.45
N GLU A 227 0.75 14.14 -14.70
CA GLU A 227 1.38 12.94 -15.23
C GLU A 227 0.36 12.12 -16.01
N LEU A 228 0.66 11.82 -17.26
CA LEU A 228 -0.25 11.13 -18.18
C LEU A 228 -0.10 9.62 -17.99
N SER A 229 -0.45 9.11 -16.80
CA SER A 229 -0.19 7.74 -16.43
C SER A 229 -1.49 6.94 -16.20
N PRO A 230 -1.59 5.71 -16.78
CA PRO A 230 -2.75 4.86 -16.61
C PRO A 230 -2.94 4.40 -15.16
N GLU A 231 -1.84 4.18 -14.41
CA GLU A 231 -1.91 3.76 -13.02
C GLU A 231 -2.55 4.80 -12.12
N PHE A 232 -2.22 6.10 -12.27
CA PHE A 232 -2.84 7.15 -11.45
C PHE A 232 -4.29 7.38 -11.81
N LEU A 233 -4.63 7.26 -13.09
CA LEU A 233 -6.01 7.32 -13.54
C LEU A 233 -6.84 6.17 -12.92
N GLY A 234 -6.28 4.95 -12.93
CA GLY A 234 -6.88 3.77 -12.32
C GLY A 234 -7.04 3.92 -10.80
N VAL A 235 -5.99 4.37 -10.09
CA VAL A 235 -6.06 4.67 -8.64
C VAL A 235 -7.15 5.68 -8.35
N GLY A 236 -7.22 6.76 -9.13
CA GLY A 236 -8.25 7.79 -8.96
C GLY A 236 -9.66 7.25 -9.16
N TYR A 237 -9.86 6.38 -10.16
CA TYR A 237 -11.14 5.72 -10.38
C TYR A 237 -11.55 4.84 -9.18
N ILE A 238 -10.59 4.11 -8.58
CA ILE A 238 -10.82 3.27 -7.40
C ILE A 238 -11.16 4.12 -6.16
N LEU A 239 -10.39 5.17 -5.88
CA LEU A 239 -10.57 6.05 -4.72
C LEU A 239 -11.82 6.93 -4.80
N GLY A 240 -12.23 7.28 -6.02
CA GLY A 240 -13.36 8.15 -6.28
C GLY A 240 -13.07 9.65 -6.13
N PRO A 241 -14.04 10.51 -6.53
CA PRO A 241 -13.82 11.95 -6.66
C PRO A 241 -13.60 12.67 -5.33
N LYS A 242 -14.16 12.18 -4.24
CA LYS A 242 -14.04 12.82 -2.92
C LYS A 242 -12.60 12.76 -2.40
N ILE A 243 -12.00 11.56 -2.41
CA ILE A 243 -10.63 11.38 -1.91
C ILE A 243 -9.64 12.03 -2.86
N GLY A 244 -9.79 11.84 -4.18
CA GLY A 244 -8.96 12.51 -5.18
C GLY A 244 -9.02 14.04 -5.06
N GLY A 245 -10.22 14.62 -4.84
CA GLY A 245 -10.40 16.04 -4.62
C GLY A 245 -9.71 16.58 -3.36
N ILE A 246 -9.76 15.80 -2.27
CA ILE A 246 -9.03 16.15 -1.04
C ILE A 246 -7.52 16.12 -1.28
N MET A 247 -6.99 15.14 -1.97
CA MET A 247 -5.56 15.04 -2.28
C MET A 247 -5.10 16.20 -3.16
N VAL A 248 -5.80 16.47 -4.26
CA VAL A 248 -5.41 17.55 -5.17
C VAL A 248 -5.49 18.92 -4.48
N SER A 249 -6.41 19.14 -3.53
CA SER A 249 -6.49 20.41 -2.78
C SER A 249 -5.23 20.68 -1.95
N GLY A 250 -4.58 19.64 -1.40
CA GLY A 250 -3.30 19.75 -0.73
C GLY A 250 -2.18 20.19 -1.68
N SER A 251 -2.12 19.61 -2.89
CA SER A 251 -1.15 20.01 -3.92
C SER A 251 -1.42 21.43 -4.46
N VAL A 252 -2.70 21.81 -4.63
CA VAL A 252 -3.09 23.17 -5.03
C VAL A 252 -2.54 24.17 -4.01
N LEU A 253 -2.74 23.94 -2.71
CA LEU A 253 -2.19 24.81 -1.67
C LEU A 253 -0.66 24.91 -1.78
N THR A 254 0.03 23.78 -1.97
CA THR A 254 1.50 23.76 -2.04
C THR A 254 2.03 24.48 -3.27
N PHE A 255 1.54 24.11 -4.48
CA PHE A 255 2.14 24.54 -5.74
C PHE A 255 1.56 25.85 -6.30
N LEU A 256 0.34 26.22 -5.92
CA LEU A 256 -0.30 27.46 -6.40
C LEU A 256 -0.39 28.56 -5.34
N VAL A 257 -0.09 28.26 -4.06
CA VAL A 257 -0.14 29.27 -2.99
C VAL A 257 1.20 29.34 -2.24
N ILE A 258 1.66 28.27 -1.59
CA ILE A 258 2.83 28.33 -0.71
C ILE A 258 4.12 28.60 -1.49
N ILE A 259 4.38 27.87 -2.58
CA ILE A 259 5.59 28.08 -3.40
C ILE A 259 5.61 29.49 -4.02
N PRO A 260 4.54 29.98 -4.66
CA PRO A 260 4.48 31.37 -5.13
C PRO A 260 4.75 32.39 -4.01
N LEU A 261 4.12 32.21 -2.84
CA LEU A 261 4.31 33.11 -1.70
C LEU A 261 5.77 33.11 -1.22
N LEU A 262 6.39 31.92 -1.08
CA LEU A 262 7.79 31.80 -0.73
C LEU A 262 8.70 32.44 -1.78
N SER A 263 8.38 32.31 -3.07
CA SER A 263 9.13 32.94 -4.16
C SER A 263 9.06 34.49 -4.13
N MET A 264 8.02 35.07 -3.50
CA MET A 264 7.91 36.51 -3.28
C MET A 264 8.67 36.98 -2.04
N LEU A 265 8.72 36.14 -1.00
CA LEU A 265 9.21 36.51 0.32
C LEU A 265 10.67 36.15 0.57
N VAL A 266 11.17 35.12 -0.08
CA VAL A 266 12.52 34.54 0.15
C VAL A 266 13.36 34.71 -1.10
N ALA A 267 14.52 35.37 -0.96
CA ALA A 267 15.46 35.56 -2.07
C ALA A 267 16.09 34.21 -2.47
N ASP A 268 16.36 34.02 -3.78
CA ASP A 268 16.95 32.79 -4.30
C ASP A 268 18.32 32.46 -3.67
N THR A 269 19.12 33.49 -3.33
CA THR A 269 20.40 33.32 -2.64
C THR A 269 20.21 32.64 -1.29
N ARG A 270 19.17 33.01 -0.55
CA ARG A 270 18.83 32.38 0.73
C ARG A 270 18.36 30.93 0.55
N VAL A 271 17.58 30.66 -0.48
CA VAL A 271 17.15 29.27 -0.81
C VAL A 271 18.36 28.38 -1.09
N MET A 272 19.36 28.91 -1.82
CA MET A 272 20.58 28.17 -2.13
C MET A 272 21.42 27.92 -0.87
N GLU A 273 21.57 28.91 0.01
CA GLU A 273 22.25 28.76 1.30
C GLU A 273 21.58 27.70 2.17
N ASP A 274 20.23 27.73 2.28
CA ASP A 274 19.46 26.77 3.06
C ASP A 274 19.59 25.34 2.49
N LEU A 275 19.61 25.17 1.15
CA LEU A 275 19.84 23.86 0.51
C LEU A 275 21.26 23.33 0.77
N LEU A 276 22.29 24.20 0.73
CA LEU A 276 23.64 23.81 1.09
C LEU A 276 23.74 23.39 2.56
N ALA A 277 23.09 24.11 3.47
CA ALA A 277 23.01 23.77 4.89
C ALA A 277 22.28 22.42 5.13
N LEU A 278 21.36 22.06 4.25
CA LEU A 278 20.68 20.75 4.25
C LEU A 278 21.52 19.61 3.63
N GLY A 279 22.72 19.92 3.16
CA GLY A 279 23.67 18.91 2.64
C GLY A 279 23.56 18.66 1.12
N TYR A 280 22.83 19.48 0.37
CA TYR A 280 22.82 19.40 -1.10
C TYR A 280 24.13 19.93 -1.67
N THR A 281 24.67 19.28 -2.71
CA THR A 281 25.85 19.78 -3.44
C THR A 281 25.45 20.88 -4.41
N GLN A 282 26.35 21.84 -4.69
CA GLN A 282 26.09 22.94 -5.63
C GLN A 282 25.65 22.42 -7.01
N ALA A 283 26.34 21.40 -7.53
CA ALA A 283 26.01 20.80 -8.83
C ALA A 283 24.57 20.24 -8.87
N LYS A 284 24.09 19.69 -7.75
CA LYS A 284 22.70 19.18 -7.63
C LYS A 284 21.71 20.34 -7.59
N ILE A 285 22.03 21.41 -6.87
CA ILE A 285 21.18 22.61 -6.79
C ILE A 285 21.05 23.29 -8.15
N ASP A 286 22.17 23.41 -8.89
CA ASP A 286 22.19 24.03 -10.22
C ASP A 286 21.33 23.26 -11.24
N GLY A 287 21.25 21.93 -11.11
CA GLY A 287 20.37 21.06 -11.92
C GLY A 287 18.87 21.10 -11.55
N MET A 288 18.50 21.76 -10.44
CA MET A 288 17.10 21.85 -10.01
C MET A 288 16.38 23.05 -10.65
N SER A 289 15.09 22.86 -11.03
CA SER A 289 14.21 23.99 -11.37
C SER A 289 13.97 24.88 -10.14
N GLU A 290 13.64 26.17 -10.35
CA GLU A 290 13.33 27.07 -9.25
C GLU A 290 12.24 26.52 -8.33
N VAL A 291 11.14 26.01 -8.89
CA VAL A 291 10.05 25.38 -8.13
C VAL A 291 10.57 24.22 -7.26
N THR A 292 11.47 23.39 -7.79
CA THR A 292 12.06 22.27 -7.04
C THR A 292 12.95 22.75 -5.91
N ARG A 293 13.71 23.84 -6.10
CA ARG A 293 14.54 24.44 -5.03
C ARG A 293 13.69 24.88 -3.84
N TYR A 294 12.61 25.64 -4.07
CA TYR A 294 11.68 26.05 -3.00
C TYR A 294 10.99 24.86 -2.35
N ARG A 295 10.66 23.81 -3.14
CA ARG A 295 10.06 22.59 -2.62
C ARG A 295 11.01 21.85 -1.67
N GLU A 296 12.23 21.60 -2.08
CA GLU A 296 13.22 20.85 -1.30
C GLU A 296 13.69 21.62 -0.06
N ALA A 297 13.79 22.96 -0.14
CA ALA A 297 14.19 23.78 1.00
C ALA A 297 13.10 23.89 2.07
N TYR A 298 11.82 24.01 1.68
CA TYR A 298 10.75 24.43 2.60
C TYR A 298 9.50 23.55 2.56
N THR A 299 8.80 23.45 1.40
CA THR A 299 7.47 22.85 1.39
C THR A 299 7.47 21.36 1.61
N ARG A 300 8.57 20.67 1.34
CA ARG A 300 8.77 19.26 1.69
C ARG A 300 8.67 19.03 3.21
N TYR A 301 9.24 19.92 4.02
CA TYR A 301 9.16 19.82 5.49
C TYR A 301 7.78 20.22 6.02
N ILE A 302 7.12 21.19 5.38
CA ILE A 302 5.71 21.51 5.67
C ILE A 302 4.82 20.29 5.39
N GLY A 303 4.98 19.68 4.22
CA GLY A 303 4.27 18.45 3.85
C GLY A 303 4.56 17.30 4.80
N ALA A 304 5.81 17.07 5.18
CA ALA A 304 6.20 16.03 6.15
C ALA A 304 5.56 16.27 7.53
N GLY A 305 5.55 17.52 8.01
CA GLY A 305 4.86 17.89 9.24
C GLY A 305 3.35 17.66 9.18
N ALA A 306 2.74 17.98 8.03
CA ALA A 306 1.31 17.74 7.80
C ALA A 306 0.99 16.23 7.82
N VAL A 307 1.77 15.41 7.13
CA VAL A 307 1.59 13.94 7.11
C VAL A 307 1.79 13.35 8.51
N THR A 308 2.80 13.83 9.26
CA THR A 308 3.08 13.39 10.63
C THR A 308 1.89 13.70 11.57
N MET A 309 1.39 14.94 11.55
CA MET A 309 0.24 15.31 12.38
C MET A 309 -1.02 14.55 11.97
N ALA A 310 -1.27 14.38 10.69
CA ALA A 310 -2.39 13.57 10.19
C ALA A 310 -2.29 12.11 10.65
N GLY A 311 -1.09 11.54 10.68
CA GLY A 311 -0.83 10.22 11.24
C GLY A 311 -1.11 10.14 12.73
N ILE A 312 -0.69 11.13 13.51
CA ILE A 312 -0.97 11.24 14.96
C ILE A 312 -2.49 11.38 15.21
N ILE A 313 -3.18 12.22 14.45
CA ILE A 313 -4.65 12.36 14.53
C ILE A 313 -5.32 11.03 14.23
N THR A 314 -4.87 10.31 13.21
CA THR A 314 -5.40 8.99 12.86
C THR A 314 -5.17 7.99 14.00
N LEU A 315 -3.98 7.97 14.61
CA LEU A 315 -3.67 7.14 15.77
C LEU A 315 -4.60 7.44 16.95
N ILE A 316 -4.76 8.72 17.31
CA ILE A 316 -5.63 9.14 18.42
C ILE A 316 -7.08 8.70 18.17
N LYS A 317 -7.59 8.87 16.93
CA LYS A 317 -8.95 8.45 16.55
C LYS A 317 -9.16 6.95 16.59
N THR A 318 -8.15 6.17 16.20
CA THR A 318 -8.24 4.70 16.16
C THR A 318 -7.93 4.06 17.51
N MET A 319 -7.30 4.78 18.45
CA MET A 319 -6.92 4.26 19.76
C MET A 319 -8.07 3.61 20.54
N PRO A 320 -9.30 4.18 20.63
CA PRO A 320 -10.41 3.52 21.29
C PRO A 320 -10.79 2.19 20.63
N THR A 321 -10.75 2.13 19.31
CA THR A 321 -11.01 0.91 18.53
C THR A 321 -9.91 -0.12 18.75
N ILE A 322 -8.63 0.31 18.78
CA ILE A 322 -7.48 -0.53 19.07
C ILE A 322 -7.64 -1.19 20.46
N VAL A 323 -7.91 -0.38 21.50
CA VAL A 323 -8.06 -0.88 22.87
C VAL A 323 -9.26 -1.82 22.99
N ARG A 324 -10.40 -1.48 22.36
CA ARG A 324 -11.59 -2.34 22.36
C ARG A 324 -11.30 -3.66 21.67
N SER A 325 -10.73 -3.64 20.46
CA SER A 325 -10.40 -4.83 19.67
C SER A 325 -9.45 -5.77 20.41
N LEU A 326 -8.43 -5.21 21.07
CA LEU A 326 -7.50 -5.99 21.89
C LEU A 326 -8.22 -6.65 23.06
N ARG A 327 -9.01 -5.89 23.84
CA ARG A 327 -9.74 -6.40 25.00
C ARG A 327 -10.71 -7.52 24.63
N GLU A 328 -11.47 -7.35 23.54
CA GLU A 328 -12.41 -8.34 23.03
C GLU A 328 -11.70 -9.60 22.52
N SER A 329 -10.58 -9.47 21.80
CA SER A 329 -9.79 -10.60 21.32
C SER A 329 -9.12 -11.38 22.45
N MET A 330 -8.58 -10.71 23.47
CA MET A 330 -8.02 -11.36 24.66
C MET A 330 -9.09 -12.10 25.45
N GLY A 331 -10.28 -11.53 25.61
CA GLY A 331 -11.42 -12.18 26.25
C GLY A 331 -11.85 -13.46 25.52
N ALA A 332 -11.87 -13.44 24.21
CA ALA A 332 -12.22 -14.59 23.38
C ALA A 332 -11.15 -15.72 23.40
N LEU A 333 -9.87 -15.37 23.52
CA LEU A 333 -8.79 -16.35 23.66
C LEU A 333 -8.83 -17.06 25.01
N SER A 334 -9.15 -16.34 26.10
CA SER A 334 -9.23 -16.92 27.46
C SER A 334 -10.42 -17.89 27.65
N GLY A 335 -11.50 -17.72 26.87
CA GLY A 335 -12.69 -18.59 26.91
C GLY A 335 -12.59 -19.87 26.06
N SER A 336 -11.54 -20.03 25.26
CA SER A 336 -11.40 -21.18 24.36
C SER A 336 -10.69 -22.37 25.03
N LYS A 337 -11.42 -23.17 25.81
CA LYS A 337 -10.97 -24.53 26.12
C LYS A 337 -11.06 -25.36 24.85
N ALA A 338 -9.92 -25.74 24.29
CA ALA A 338 -9.86 -26.67 23.18
C ALA A 338 -10.45 -28.03 23.62
N GLY A 339 -11.59 -28.41 23.07
CA GLY A 339 -12.12 -29.77 23.22
C GLY A 339 -11.19 -30.76 22.53
N ALA A 340 -10.33 -31.40 23.31
CA ALA A 340 -9.52 -32.52 22.83
C ALA A 340 -10.42 -33.74 22.78
N GLY A 341 -10.70 -34.30 21.58
CA GLY A 341 -11.30 -35.64 21.51
C GLY A 341 -12.25 -35.96 20.36
N ALA A 342 -12.77 -35.00 19.58
CA ALA A 342 -13.58 -35.29 18.38
C ALA A 342 -12.72 -35.33 17.11
N ALA A 343 -13.06 -36.21 16.16
CA ALA A 343 -12.40 -36.23 14.84
C ALA A 343 -12.53 -34.85 14.19
N GLN A 344 -11.44 -34.13 14.10
CA GLN A 344 -11.41 -32.74 13.63
C GLN A 344 -11.73 -32.68 12.14
N LEU A 345 -12.79 -31.98 11.77
CA LEU A 345 -13.17 -31.78 10.37
C LEU A 345 -12.03 -31.09 9.59
N ARG A 346 -11.94 -31.32 8.29
CA ARG A 346 -10.94 -30.71 7.41
C ARG A 346 -10.90 -29.18 7.54
N THR A 347 -12.07 -28.57 7.60
CA THR A 347 -12.25 -27.09 7.69
C THR A 347 -11.90 -26.50 9.07
N GLU A 348 -11.57 -27.35 10.06
CA GLU A 348 -11.18 -26.93 11.41
C GLU A 348 -9.69 -27.12 11.70
N ARG A 349 -8.95 -27.74 10.77
CA ARG A 349 -7.52 -28.04 10.95
C ARG A 349 -6.69 -26.80 10.74
N ASP A 350 -6.26 -26.17 11.84
CA ASP A 350 -5.29 -25.08 11.87
C ASP A 350 -3.87 -25.60 12.08
N MET A 351 -2.87 -24.75 11.80
CA MET A 351 -1.48 -25.00 12.16
C MET A 351 -1.37 -25.17 13.68
N PRO A 352 -0.63 -26.19 14.16
CA PRO A 352 -0.47 -26.42 15.61
C PRO A 352 0.13 -25.20 16.31
N ILE A 353 -0.41 -24.83 17.46
CA ILE A 353 0.05 -23.67 18.27
C ILE A 353 1.53 -23.78 18.65
N ALA A 354 2.04 -25.01 18.86
CA ALA A 354 3.45 -25.23 19.10
C ALA A 354 4.34 -24.73 17.96
N TRP A 355 3.93 -24.92 16.70
CA TRP A 355 4.65 -24.42 15.52
C TRP A 355 4.63 -22.89 15.47
N VAL A 356 3.51 -22.26 15.87
CA VAL A 356 3.42 -20.80 15.98
C VAL A 356 4.41 -20.26 17.00
N ALA A 357 4.45 -20.86 18.19
CA ALA A 357 5.37 -20.44 19.26
C ALA A 357 6.83 -20.66 18.86
N ILE A 358 7.17 -21.86 18.34
CA ILE A 358 8.53 -22.16 17.87
C ILE A 358 8.94 -21.21 16.74
N GLY A 359 8.04 -20.95 15.79
CA GLY A 359 8.29 -20.06 14.68
C GLY A 359 8.56 -18.62 15.15
N ALA A 360 7.73 -18.08 16.06
CA ALA A 360 7.91 -16.75 16.62
C ALA A 360 9.25 -16.60 17.37
N VAL A 361 9.62 -17.59 18.19
CA VAL A 361 10.92 -17.61 18.90
C VAL A 361 12.08 -17.75 17.90
N ALA A 362 11.94 -18.58 16.87
CA ALA A 362 12.97 -18.74 15.84
C ALA A 362 13.19 -17.43 15.08
N LEU A 363 12.13 -16.70 14.73
CA LEU A 363 12.24 -15.38 14.08
C LEU A 363 12.94 -14.36 14.99
N ALA A 364 12.62 -14.36 16.31
CA ALA A 364 13.31 -13.53 17.29
C ALA A 364 14.80 -13.88 17.39
N GLY A 365 15.13 -15.18 17.38
CA GLY A 365 16.51 -15.66 17.36
C GLY A 365 17.27 -15.26 16.09
N ILE A 366 16.63 -15.33 14.93
CA ILE A 366 17.21 -14.86 13.65
C ILE A 366 17.55 -13.36 13.74
N LEU A 367 16.64 -12.52 14.23
CA LEU A 367 16.91 -11.07 14.39
C LEU A 367 18.08 -10.80 15.32
N ALA A 368 18.17 -11.55 16.43
CA ALA A 368 19.26 -11.38 17.40
C ALA A 368 20.63 -11.83 16.83
N ALA A 369 20.64 -12.85 15.97
CA ALA A 369 21.86 -13.48 15.46
C ALA A 369 22.43 -12.78 14.20
N LEU A 370 21.59 -12.18 13.34
CA LEU A 370 22.04 -11.67 12.04
C LEU A 370 22.87 -10.39 12.17
N PRO A 371 24.13 -10.35 11.63
CA PRO A 371 24.98 -9.16 11.70
C PRO A 371 24.54 -8.04 10.76
N ILE A 372 23.74 -8.34 9.72
CA ILE A 372 23.28 -7.38 8.71
C ILE A 372 22.25 -6.37 9.24
N LEU A 373 21.68 -6.62 10.43
CA LEU A 373 20.69 -5.75 11.05
C LEU A 373 21.35 -4.73 11.98
N PRO A 374 20.74 -3.54 12.13
CA PRO A 374 21.30 -2.46 12.94
C PRO A 374 21.34 -2.82 14.42
N GLY A 375 22.28 -2.19 15.15
CA GLY A 375 22.46 -2.29 16.59
C GLY A 375 23.38 -3.41 17.03
N GLY A 376 23.99 -3.23 18.22
CA GLY A 376 24.72 -4.29 18.92
C GLY A 376 23.77 -5.37 19.47
N LEU A 377 24.33 -6.36 20.17
CA LEU A 377 23.54 -7.47 20.73
C LEU A 377 22.33 -7.00 21.56
N MET A 378 22.51 -5.99 22.42
CA MET A 378 21.41 -5.43 23.25
C MET A 378 20.32 -4.82 22.38
N GLY A 379 20.66 -4.02 21.35
CA GLY A 379 19.69 -3.43 20.43
C GLY A 379 18.89 -4.49 19.67
N LYS A 380 19.54 -5.56 19.20
CA LYS A 380 18.90 -6.69 18.51
C LYS A 380 17.99 -7.51 19.42
N LEU A 381 18.39 -7.74 20.67
CA LEU A 381 17.53 -8.40 21.67
C LEU A 381 16.30 -7.56 21.98
N MET A 382 16.46 -6.25 22.14
CA MET A 382 15.33 -5.32 22.32
C MET A 382 14.43 -5.31 21.09
N MET A 383 15.00 -5.29 19.90
CA MET A 383 14.23 -5.41 18.63
C MET A 383 13.40 -6.69 18.63
N ALA A 384 13.97 -7.84 18.98
CA ALA A 384 13.29 -9.12 19.02
C ALA A 384 12.13 -9.13 20.04
N VAL A 385 12.35 -8.61 21.24
CA VAL A 385 11.31 -8.53 22.29
C VAL A 385 10.18 -7.59 21.86
N LEU A 386 10.51 -6.37 21.41
CA LEU A 386 9.51 -5.38 21.01
C LEU A 386 8.72 -5.83 19.77
N MET A 387 9.38 -6.54 18.83
CA MET A 387 8.71 -7.18 17.69
C MET A 387 7.64 -8.16 18.16
N LEU A 388 7.94 -9.03 19.13
CA LEU A 388 6.96 -10.01 19.63
C LEU A 388 5.79 -9.31 20.34
N VAL A 389 6.07 -8.33 21.18
CA VAL A 389 5.05 -7.60 21.97
C VAL A 389 4.16 -6.76 21.05
N PHE A 390 4.75 -5.84 20.30
CA PHE A 390 3.99 -4.96 19.40
C PHE A 390 3.43 -5.72 18.19
N GLY A 391 4.15 -6.74 17.70
CA GLY A 391 3.68 -7.60 16.63
C GLY A 391 2.38 -8.30 17.00
N PHE A 392 2.32 -8.98 18.15
CA PHE A 392 1.09 -9.63 18.60
C PHE A 392 -0.05 -8.62 18.84
N LEU A 393 0.25 -7.50 19.48
CA LEU A 393 -0.70 -6.42 19.74
C LEU A 393 -1.33 -5.92 18.44
N PHE A 394 -0.51 -5.50 17.46
CA PHE A 394 -1.01 -4.85 16.25
C PHE A 394 -1.50 -5.84 15.19
N VAL A 395 -1.03 -7.08 15.17
CA VAL A 395 -1.65 -8.16 14.39
C VAL A 395 -3.09 -8.41 14.85
N THR A 396 -3.30 -8.51 16.16
CA THR A 396 -4.65 -8.71 16.74
C THR A 396 -5.59 -7.56 16.38
N VAL A 397 -5.13 -6.35 16.54
CA VAL A 397 -5.89 -5.13 16.25
C VAL A 397 -6.20 -5.01 14.75
N SER A 398 -5.18 -5.17 13.90
CA SER A 398 -5.31 -5.09 12.45
C SER A 398 -6.33 -6.09 11.92
N SER A 399 -6.19 -7.37 12.31
CA SER A 399 -7.08 -8.45 11.87
C SER A 399 -8.54 -8.20 12.24
N ARG A 400 -8.81 -7.59 13.40
CA ARG A 400 -10.16 -7.25 13.82
C ARG A 400 -10.71 -6.02 13.09
N ILE A 401 -9.92 -4.96 12.97
CA ILE A 401 -10.33 -3.73 12.26
C ILE A 401 -10.66 -4.05 10.80
N VAL A 402 -9.80 -4.84 10.15
CA VAL A 402 -10.01 -5.28 8.76
C VAL A 402 -11.28 -6.11 8.61
N GLY A 403 -11.67 -6.86 9.64
CA GLY A 403 -12.92 -7.58 9.67
C GLY A 403 -14.17 -6.68 9.62
N LEU A 404 -14.04 -5.43 10.06
CA LEU A 404 -15.13 -4.45 10.04
C LEU A 404 -15.12 -3.57 8.78
N ILE A 405 -13.95 -3.10 8.34
CA ILE A 405 -13.84 -2.02 7.34
C ILE A 405 -13.04 -2.39 6.07
N GLY A 406 -12.52 -3.61 5.97
CA GLY A 406 -11.68 -4.05 4.85
C GLY A 406 -10.19 -3.69 5.00
N SER A 407 -9.35 -4.34 4.19
CA SER A 407 -7.88 -4.16 4.20
C SER A 407 -7.48 -2.80 3.65
N SER A 408 -8.17 -2.32 2.62
CA SER A 408 -7.91 -1.02 1.97
C SER A 408 -8.06 0.18 2.92
N SER A 409 -8.89 0.03 3.95
CA SER A 409 -9.15 1.08 4.96
C SER A 409 -8.40 0.86 6.29
N ASN A 410 -7.54 -0.16 6.36
CA ASN A 410 -6.80 -0.50 7.57
C ASN A 410 -5.83 0.62 7.98
N PRO A 411 -5.87 1.15 9.22
CA PRO A 411 -5.02 2.25 9.66
C PRO A 411 -3.59 1.79 10.00
N ILE A 412 -2.92 1.11 9.08
CA ILE A 412 -1.58 0.52 9.27
C ILE A 412 -0.56 1.61 9.65
N SER A 413 -0.61 2.78 9.01
CA SER A 413 0.29 3.89 9.31
C SER A 413 0.14 4.37 10.77
N GLY A 414 -1.10 4.44 11.30
CA GLY A 414 -1.35 4.80 12.69
C GLY A 414 -0.75 3.79 13.68
N MET A 415 -0.93 2.48 13.42
CA MET A 415 -0.33 1.40 14.22
C MET A 415 1.19 1.43 14.17
N THR A 416 1.78 1.71 13.00
CA THR A 416 3.23 1.84 12.83
C THR A 416 3.78 3.03 13.60
N ILE A 417 3.11 4.19 13.55
CA ILE A 417 3.49 5.37 14.34
C ILE A 417 3.46 5.04 15.84
N ALA A 418 2.41 4.37 16.31
CA ALA A 418 2.33 3.93 17.71
C ALA A 418 3.50 3.01 18.09
N THR A 419 3.85 2.07 17.23
CA THR A 419 5.02 1.19 17.42
C THR A 419 6.31 1.98 17.47
N LEU A 420 6.54 2.91 16.54
CA LEU A 420 7.75 3.73 16.48
C LEU A 420 7.87 4.64 17.71
N LEU A 421 6.79 5.29 18.11
CA LEU A 421 6.76 6.13 19.31
C LEU A 421 7.03 5.28 20.57
N GLY A 422 6.35 4.14 20.72
CA GLY A 422 6.57 3.24 21.84
C GLY A 422 8.00 2.70 21.89
N THR A 423 8.55 2.29 20.76
CA THR A 423 9.94 1.81 20.64
C THR A 423 10.94 2.91 20.97
N ALA A 424 10.77 4.11 20.40
CA ALA A 424 11.65 5.24 20.64
C ALA A 424 11.63 5.66 22.12
N LEU A 425 10.45 5.69 22.76
CA LEU A 425 10.32 5.98 24.18
C LEU A 425 11.02 4.93 25.07
N VAL A 426 10.88 3.64 24.73
CA VAL A 426 11.60 2.57 25.44
C VAL A 426 13.11 2.76 25.32
N PHE A 427 13.63 3.01 24.10
CA PHE A 427 15.06 3.23 23.91
C PHE A 427 15.57 4.47 24.64
N VAL A 428 14.87 5.60 24.56
CA VAL A 428 15.24 6.83 25.26
C VAL A 428 15.26 6.60 26.79
N SER A 429 14.24 5.91 27.34
CA SER A 429 14.16 5.62 28.77
C SER A 429 15.30 4.70 29.30
N MET A 430 15.87 3.89 28.39
CA MET A 430 17.03 3.02 28.69
C MET A 430 18.38 3.70 28.44
N GLY A 431 18.40 4.99 28.12
CA GLY A 431 19.63 5.71 27.78
C GLY A 431 20.19 5.39 26.38
N MET A 432 19.42 4.70 25.55
CA MET A 432 19.75 4.32 24.18
C MET A 432 19.13 5.34 23.18
N GLY A 433 19.08 6.60 23.56
CA GLY A 433 18.67 7.70 22.68
C GLY A 433 19.76 8.07 21.67
N GLY A 434 19.41 8.90 20.69
CA GLY A 434 20.34 9.43 19.72
C GLY A 434 20.29 8.76 18.35
N GLU A 435 21.10 9.27 17.44
CA GLU A 435 21.06 8.90 16.00
C GLU A 435 21.40 7.43 15.74
N ALA A 436 22.35 6.86 16.49
CA ALA A 436 22.83 5.48 16.30
C ALA A 436 21.73 4.41 16.47
N TYR A 437 20.69 4.69 17.25
CA TYR A 437 19.60 3.75 17.48
C TYR A 437 18.36 3.98 16.58
N GLN A 438 18.34 5.03 15.76
CA GLN A 438 17.24 5.28 14.83
C GLN A 438 16.98 4.11 13.87
N PRO A 439 18.00 3.48 13.24
CA PRO A 439 17.78 2.31 12.39
C PRO A 439 17.19 1.11 13.14
N VAL A 440 17.56 0.92 14.42
CA VAL A 440 17.03 -0.16 15.25
C VAL A 440 15.53 0.05 15.52
N ALA A 441 15.16 1.26 15.96
CA ALA A 441 13.77 1.62 16.20
C ALA A 441 12.92 1.50 14.93
N LEU A 442 13.46 1.96 13.80
CA LEU A 442 12.78 1.85 12.51
C LEU A 442 12.61 0.40 12.07
N SER A 443 13.59 -0.48 12.35
CA SER A 443 13.47 -1.92 12.05
C SER A 443 12.33 -2.58 12.83
N VAL A 444 12.14 -2.23 14.11
CA VAL A 444 10.97 -2.69 14.90
C VAL A 444 9.68 -2.23 14.25
N GLY A 445 9.58 -0.93 13.94
CA GLY A 445 8.41 -0.37 13.27
C GLY A 445 8.13 -1.01 11.93
N ALA A 446 9.18 -1.31 11.14
CA ALA A 446 9.05 -1.97 9.85
C ALA A 446 8.49 -3.40 9.99
N ILE A 447 9.06 -4.22 10.87
CA ILE A 447 8.59 -5.58 11.11
C ILE A 447 7.12 -5.58 11.57
N VAL A 448 6.76 -4.72 12.51
CA VAL A 448 5.40 -4.64 13.03
C VAL A 448 4.41 -4.12 11.99
N CYS A 449 4.82 -3.14 11.18
CA CYS A 449 4.01 -2.63 10.05
C CYS A 449 3.71 -3.75 9.05
N ILE A 450 4.74 -4.49 8.64
CA ILE A 450 4.62 -5.61 7.71
C ILE A 450 3.74 -6.71 8.30
N ALA A 451 3.95 -7.06 9.58
CA ALA A 451 3.15 -8.06 10.27
C ALA A 451 1.68 -7.67 10.37
N ALA A 452 1.37 -6.42 10.73
CA ALA A 452 0.01 -5.91 10.83
C ALA A 452 -0.69 -5.83 9.47
N ALA A 453 0.03 -5.39 8.42
CA ALA A 453 -0.47 -5.36 7.05
C ALA A 453 -0.83 -6.76 6.56
N ASN A 454 0.12 -7.69 6.69
CA ASN A 454 -0.05 -9.06 6.24
C ASN A 454 -1.11 -9.83 7.05
N ALA A 455 -1.19 -9.60 8.36
CA ALA A 455 -2.23 -10.23 9.20
C ALA A 455 -3.64 -9.75 8.85
N GLY A 456 -3.80 -8.46 8.50
CA GLY A 456 -5.06 -7.93 7.98
C GLY A 456 -5.49 -8.65 6.71
N ALA A 457 -4.62 -8.74 5.71
CA ALA A 457 -4.90 -9.47 4.47
C ALA A 457 -5.13 -10.97 4.73
N THR A 458 -4.27 -11.59 5.55
CA THR A 458 -4.43 -12.99 5.98
C THR A 458 -5.80 -13.27 6.57
N SER A 459 -6.35 -12.35 7.36
CA SER A 459 -7.68 -12.51 7.95
C SER A 459 -8.80 -12.50 6.89
N GLN A 460 -8.68 -11.68 5.84
CA GLN A 460 -9.58 -11.68 4.70
C GLN A 460 -9.49 -13.00 3.92
N ASP A 461 -8.27 -13.47 3.64
CA ASP A 461 -8.03 -14.71 2.91
C ASP A 461 -8.58 -15.94 3.65
N LEU A 462 -8.39 -15.99 4.98
CA LEU A 462 -8.94 -17.06 5.82
C LEU A 462 -10.47 -16.99 5.92
N LYS A 463 -11.07 -15.80 5.83
CA LYS A 463 -12.53 -15.64 5.70
C LYS A 463 -13.02 -16.16 4.37
N THR A 464 -12.35 -15.83 3.26
CA THR A 464 -12.64 -16.42 1.95
C THR A 464 -12.64 -17.94 2.04
N GLY A 465 -11.58 -18.53 2.60
CA GLY A 465 -11.45 -19.97 2.78
C GLY A 465 -12.55 -20.57 3.66
N TYR A 466 -12.94 -19.89 4.73
CA TYR A 466 -14.05 -20.31 5.59
C TYR A 466 -15.37 -20.40 4.81
N LEU A 467 -15.65 -19.41 3.96
CA LEU A 467 -16.88 -19.35 3.15
C LEU A 467 -16.89 -20.40 2.03
N VAL A 468 -15.76 -20.61 1.33
CA VAL A 468 -15.69 -21.62 0.25
C VAL A 468 -15.42 -23.04 0.76
N GLY A 469 -15.09 -23.22 2.03
CA GLY A 469 -14.84 -24.52 2.65
C GLY A 469 -13.40 -25.04 2.44
N ALA A 470 -12.40 -24.16 2.42
CA ALA A 470 -11.00 -24.53 2.34
C ALA A 470 -10.45 -25.13 3.64
N THR A 471 -9.31 -25.81 3.56
CA THR A 471 -8.58 -26.34 4.72
C THR A 471 -7.63 -25.28 5.29
N PRO A 472 -7.85 -24.75 6.51
CA PRO A 472 -7.10 -23.60 7.03
C PRO A 472 -5.58 -23.78 7.04
N ILE A 473 -5.09 -24.93 7.50
CA ILE A 473 -3.65 -25.22 7.53
C ILE A 473 -3.00 -25.14 6.14
N ARG A 474 -3.73 -25.48 5.06
CA ARG A 474 -3.22 -25.37 3.69
C ARG A 474 -3.13 -23.92 3.25
N GLN A 475 -4.11 -23.07 3.61
CA GLN A 475 -4.04 -21.64 3.38
C GLN A 475 -2.90 -21.00 4.19
N GLN A 476 -2.76 -21.34 5.47
CA GLN A 476 -1.69 -20.84 6.34
C GLN A 476 -0.30 -21.15 5.78
N TRP A 477 -0.07 -22.35 5.25
CA TRP A 477 1.17 -22.67 4.53
C TRP A 477 1.29 -21.91 3.20
N GLY A 478 0.19 -21.76 2.49
CA GLY A 478 0.15 -20.94 1.27
C GLY A 478 0.57 -19.49 1.54
N LEU A 479 0.08 -18.88 2.62
CA LEU A 479 0.47 -17.54 3.06
C LEU A 479 1.97 -17.45 3.35
N VAL A 480 2.54 -18.43 4.07
CA VAL A 480 3.99 -18.46 4.34
C VAL A 480 4.80 -18.57 3.03
N ILE A 481 4.37 -19.40 2.09
CA ILE A 481 5.02 -19.50 0.77
C ILE A 481 4.92 -18.16 0.03
N GLY A 482 3.74 -17.53 0.01
CA GLY A 482 3.52 -16.23 -0.62
C GLY A 482 4.44 -15.15 -0.05
N VAL A 483 4.56 -15.08 1.27
CA VAL A 483 5.50 -14.19 1.95
C VAL A 483 6.93 -14.44 1.50
N VAL A 484 7.42 -15.68 1.61
CA VAL A 484 8.83 -16.02 1.31
C VAL A 484 9.17 -15.71 -0.13
N VAL A 485 8.34 -16.13 -1.09
CA VAL A 485 8.62 -15.93 -2.52
C VAL A 485 8.58 -14.45 -2.88
N SER A 486 7.60 -13.71 -2.34
CA SER A 486 7.44 -12.29 -2.69
C SER A 486 8.53 -11.41 -2.09
N THR A 487 9.06 -11.73 -0.91
CA THR A 487 10.13 -10.93 -0.28
C THR A 487 11.39 -10.84 -1.14
N PHE A 488 11.72 -11.88 -1.91
CA PHE A 488 12.84 -11.84 -2.85
C PHE A 488 12.64 -10.74 -3.91
N VAL A 489 11.46 -10.68 -4.50
CA VAL A 489 11.18 -9.70 -5.58
C VAL A 489 10.93 -8.30 -5.03
N ILE A 490 10.30 -8.18 -3.87
CA ILE A 490 10.09 -6.89 -3.20
C ILE A 490 11.43 -6.20 -2.94
N GLY A 491 12.42 -6.94 -2.40
CA GLY A 491 13.76 -6.42 -2.17
C GLY A 491 14.46 -5.96 -3.44
N LEU A 492 14.40 -6.77 -4.52
CA LEU A 492 14.93 -6.40 -5.83
C LEU A 492 14.22 -5.16 -6.39
N THR A 493 12.89 -5.11 -6.32
CA THR A 493 12.10 -3.98 -6.81
C THR A 493 12.52 -2.67 -6.13
N LEU A 494 12.68 -2.67 -4.80
CA LEU A 494 13.14 -1.49 -4.06
C LEU A 494 14.54 -1.04 -4.49
N GLN A 495 15.48 -1.97 -4.63
CA GLN A 495 16.85 -1.68 -5.05
C GLN A 495 16.86 -1.09 -6.47
N PHE A 496 16.13 -1.68 -7.41
CA PHE A 496 16.03 -1.17 -8.78
C PHE A 496 15.37 0.20 -8.86
N LEU A 497 14.28 0.42 -8.13
CA LEU A 497 13.61 1.72 -8.10
C LEU A 497 14.51 2.81 -7.48
N HIS A 498 15.25 2.46 -6.42
CA HIS A 498 16.20 3.39 -5.80
C HIS A 498 17.35 3.71 -6.75
N GLY A 499 17.97 2.71 -7.38
CA GLY A 499 19.07 2.88 -8.31
C GLY A 499 18.69 3.64 -9.59
N SER A 500 17.46 3.42 -10.11
CA SER A 500 17.01 4.05 -11.36
C SER A 500 16.50 5.48 -11.19
N PHE A 501 15.80 5.79 -10.10
CA PHE A 501 15.09 7.06 -9.92
C PHE A 501 15.44 7.80 -8.63
N GLY A 502 16.01 7.11 -7.65
CA GLY A 502 16.21 7.63 -6.29
C GLY A 502 14.89 7.70 -5.51
N ILE A 503 14.75 6.89 -4.47
CA ILE A 503 13.62 7.00 -3.55
C ILE A 503 13.77 8.31 -2.76
N GLY A 504 12.68 9.08 -2.64
CA GLY A 504 12.66 10.45 -2.11
C GLY A 504 12.73 11.53 -3.20
N SER A 505 12.90 11.16 -4.48
CA SER A 505 12.82 12.07 -5.62
C SER A 505 11.37 12.46 -5.96
N ASP A 506 11.20 13.40 -6.89
CA ASP A 506 9.86 13.78 -7.41
C ASP A 506 9.14 12.60 -8.05
N LYS A 507 9.87 11.64 -8.64
CA LYS A 507 9.28 10.43 -9.24
C LYS A 507 8.82 9.41 -8.21
N PHE A 508 9.55 9.27 -7.10
CA PHE A 508 9.24 8.36 -5.99
C PHE A 508 9.35 9.06 -4.64
N PRO A 509 8.41 9.95 -4.30
CA PRO A 509 8.49 10.80 -3.11
C PRO A 509 8.40 10.03 -1.78
N ALA A 510 7.89 8.82 -1.78
CA ALA A 510 7.78 7.92 -0.63
C ALA A 510 7.19 8.60 0.64
N PRO A 511 5.98 9.13 0.59
CA PRO A 511 5.43 9.98 1.67
C PRO A 511 5.29 9.26 3.00
N GLN A 512 4.91 7.97 2.98
CA GLN A 512 4.77 7.17 4.21
C GLN A 512 6.13 6.91 4.86
N ALA A 513 7.14 6.58 4.07
CA ALA A 513 8.51 6.38 4.58
C ALA A 513 9.09 7.67 5.18
N THR A 514 8.83 8.83 4.55
CA THR A 514 9.22 10.14 5.09
C THR A 514 8.52 10.42 6.42
N LEU A 515 7.25 10.08 6.55
CA LEU A 515 6.51 10.16 7.81
C LEU A 515 7.21 9.34 8.91
N MET A 516 7.52 8.07 8.63
CA MET A 516 8.14 7.17 9.60
C MET A 516 9.52 7.67 10.04
N ALA A 517 10.35 8.13 9.10
CA ALA A 517 11.65 8.74 9.42
C ALA A 517 11.48 10.00 10.27
N THR A 518 10.51 10.87 9.96
CA THR A 518 10.26 12.11 10.70
C THR A 518 9.87 11.81 12.15
N VAL A 519 9.02 10.82 12.38
CA VAL A 519 8.61 10.39 13.74
C VAL A 519 9.83 9.92 14.54
N VAL A 520 10.65 9.04 13.97
CA VAL A 520 11.84 8.51 14.66
C VAL A 520 12.85 9.61 14.96
N LYS A 521 13.15 10.47 13.99
CA LYS A 521 14.09 11.60 14.15
C LYS A 521 13.58 12.57 15.20
N GLY A 522 12.28 12.90 15.18
CA GLY A 522 11.68 13.85 16.11
C GLY A 522 11.80 13.43 17.56
N VAL A 523 11.65 12.13 17.86
CA VAL A 523 11.72 11.61 19.23
C VAL A 523 13.16 11.36 19.66
N MET A 524 14.02 10.84 18.78
CA MET A 524 15.34 10.33 19.17
C MET A 524 16.47 11.36 19.04
N SER A 525 16.46 12.26 18.06
CA SER A 525 17.55 13.23 17.86
C SER A 525 17.17 14.69 18.03
N GLN A 526 15.86 15.01 18.01
CA GLN A 526 15.31 16.37 18.09
C GLN A 526 15.86 17.37 17.02
N ASN A 527 16.58 16.89 16.03
CA ASN A 527 17.32 17.67 15.05
C ASN A 527 16.51 17.82 13.74
N LEU A 528 15.42 18.58 13.82
CA LEU A 528 14.49 18.82 12.71
C LEU A 528 14.23 20.31 12.49
N PRO A 529 13.90 20.76 11.26
CA PRO A 529 13.47 22.14 11.00
C PRO A 529 12.04 22.36 11.54
N TRP A 530 11.92 22.40 12.87
CA TRP A 530 10.66 22.42 13.61
C TRP A 530 9.70 23.50 13.14
N GLY A 531 10.18 24.67 12.72
CA GLY A 531 9.32 25.76 12.25
C GLY A 531 8.42 25.32 11.10
N TYR A 532 8.98 24.72 10.05
CA TYR A 532 8.22 24.26 8.89
C TYR A 532 7.35 23.04 9.22
N ILE A 533 7.85 22.12 10.06
CA ILE A 533 7.09 20.95 10.51
C ILE A 533 5.85 21.38 11.30
N LEU A 534 5.97 22.36 12.21
CA LEU A 534 4.86 22.87 13.00
C LEU A 534 3.82 23.60 12.13
N VAL A 535 4.25 24.33 11.11
CA VAL A 535 3.33 24.93 10.13
C VAL A 535 2.51 23.84 9.44
N GLY A 536 3.16 22.79 8.95
CA GLY A 536 2.47 21.65 8.33
C GLY A 536 1.53 20.93 9.29
N ALA A 537 1.96 20.72 10.53
CA ALA A 537 1.15 20.11 11.59
C ALA A 537 -0.10 20.96 11.90
N GLY A 538 0.05 22.28 11.99
CA GLY A 538 -1.05 23.22 12.20
C GLY A 538 -2.07 23.19 11.05
N LEU A 539 -1.59 23.16 9.80
CA LEU A 539 -2.45 23.04 8.62
C LEU A 539 -3.25 21.71 8.63
N ALA A 540 -2.61 20.58 8.94
CA ALA A 540 -3.30 19.29 9.02
C ALA A 540 -4.34 19.26 10.14
N LEU A 541 -4.06 19.90 11.29
CA LEU A 541 -5.00 20.04 12.39
C LEU A 541 -6.20 20.92 11.98
N MET A 542 -5.95 22.02 11.29
CA MET A 542 -7.01 22.89 10.75
C MET A 542 -7.93 22.12 9.79
N ILE A 543 -7.36 21.37 8.85
CA ILE A 543 -8.10 20.53 7.89
C ILE A 543 -8.94 19.48 8.61
N TYR A 544 -8.39 18.88 9.67
CA TYR A 544 -9.13 17.97 10.52
C TYR A 544 -10.32 18.62 11.21
N MET A 545 -10.14 19.82 11.77
CA MET A 545 -11.22 20.57 12.41
C MET A 545 -12.31 20.98 11.43
N CYS A 546 -11.99 21.16 10.15
CA CYS A 546 -12.96 21.36 9.07
C CYS A 546 -13.72 20.07 8.66
N GLY A 547 -13.49 18.94 9.32
CA GLY A 547 -14.17 17.66 9.02
C GLY A 547 -13.65 16.94 7.78
N VAL A 548 -12.51 17.36 7.22
CA VAL A 548 -11.89 16.75 6.05
C VAL A 548 -10.84 15.72 6.49
N SER A 549 -10.61 14.68 5.67
CA SER A 549 -9.58 13.66 5.93
C SER A 549 -8.18 14.30 5.94
N PRO A 550 -7.53 14.44 7.11
CA PRO A 550 -6.24 15.11 7.19
C PRO A 550 -5.14 14.32 6.49
N LEU A 551 -5.19 12.98 6.49
CA LEU A 551 -4.16 12.14 5.89
C LEU A 551 -4.18 12.24 4.35
N ALA A 552 -5.35 12.15 3.72
CA ALA A 552 -5.46 12.29 2.27
C ALA A 552 -5.01 13.67 1.81
N TRP A 553 -5.38 14.72 2.54
CA TRP A 553 -4.96 16.09 2.26
C TRP A 553 -3.44 16.29 2.45
N ALA A 554 -2.88 15.80 3.53
CA ALA A 554 -1.46 15.93 3.85
C ALA A 554 -0.56 15.17 2.85
N VAL A 555 -0.97 13.96 2.44
CA VAL A 555 -0.30 13.21 1.38
C VAL A 555 -0.33 14.02 0.08
N GLY A 556 -1.46 14.64 -0.25
CA GLY A 556 -1.57 15.54 -1.40
C GLY A 556 -0.65 16.76 -1.31
N ALA A 557 -0.55 17.39 -0.14
CA ALA A 557 0.35 18.53 0.07
C ALA A 557 1.85 18.15 -0.03
N TYR A 558 2.19 16.90 0.30
CA TYR A 558 3.55 16.38 0.19
C TYR A 558 3.91 15.92 -1.23
N LEU A 559 2.96 15.30 -1.95
CA LEU A 559 3.17 14.77 -3.29
C LEU A 559 3.31 15.88 -4.35
N PRO A 560 4.07 15.64 -5.44
CA PRO A 560 4.00 16.49 -6.62
C PRO A 560 2.57 16.56 -7.18
N MET A 561 2.18 17.71 -7.70
CA MET A 561 0.85 17.90 -8.33
C MET A 561 0.67 16.94 -9.52
N GLY A 562 1.76 16.60 -10.22
CA GLY A 562 1.75 15.63 -11.31
C GLY A 562 1.18 14.27 -10.93
N ALA A 563 1.30 13.86 -9.67
CA ALA A 563 0.71 12.61 -9.17
C ALA A 563 -0.75 12.76 -8.71
N THR A 564 -1.10 13.87 -8.06
CA THR A 564 -2.41 14.04 -7.43
C THR A 564 -3.50 14.46 -8.41
N LEU A 565 -3.15 15.25 -9.43
CA LEU A 565 -4.09 15.72 -10.43
C LEU A 565 -4.69 14.57 -11.27
N PRO A 566 -3.90 13.60 -11.81
CA PRO A 566 -4.49 12.48 -12.54
C PRO A 566 -5.31 11.53 -11.64
N ILE A 567 -4.99 11.44 -10.34
CA ILE A 567 -5.82 10.71 -9.36
C ILE A 567 -7.20 11.41 -9.25
N PHE A 568 -7.23 12.73 -9.15
CA PHE A 568 -8.50 13.48 -9.13
C PHE A 568 -9.29 13.31 -10.42
N ILE A 569 -8.61 13.40 -11.59
CA ILE A 569 -9.24 13.16 -12.89
C ILE A 569 -9.87 11.75 -12.93
N GLY A 570 -9.15 10.70 -12.52
CA GLY A 570 -9.69 9.34 -12.42
C GLY A 570 -10.95 9.24 -11.56
N GLY A 571 -10.97 9.94 -10.42
CA GLY A 571 -12.17 10.06 -9.57
C GLY A 571 -13.34 10.75 -10.27
N CYS A 572 -13.07 11.80 -11.04
CA CYS A 572 -14.08 12.47 -11.85
C CYS A 572 -14.63 11.56 -12.95
N LEU A 573 -13.78 10.74 -13.59
CA LEU A 573 -14.24 9.76 -14.59
C LEU A 573 -15.18 8.73 -13.95
N ARG A 574 -14.92 8.27 -12.73
CA ARG A 574 -15.85 7.42 -11.98
C ARG A 574 -17.18 8.12 -11.77
N TRP A 575 -17.17 9.35 -11.30
CA TRP A 575 -18.39 10.13 -11.09
C TRP A 575 -19.22 10.28 -12.38
N VAL A 576 -18.55 10.55 -13.52
CA VAL A 576 -19.21 10.61 -14.83
C VAL A 576 -19.81 9.25 -15.21
N ALA A 577 -19.07 8.16 -15.04
CA ALA A 577 -19.53 6.81 -15.35
C ALA A 577 -20.75 6.43 -14.50
N ASP A 578 -20.74 6.69 -13.20
CA ASP A 578 -21.84 6.43 -12.26
C ASP A 578 -23.08 7.27 -12.64
N LYS A 579 -22.89 8.55 -12.99
CA LYS A 579 -24.00 9.41 -13.43
C LYS A 579 -24.64 8.91 -14.72
N TRP A 580 -23.84 8.41 -15.67
CA TRP A 580 -24.35 7.87 -16.92
C TRP A 580 -25.02 6.52 -16.77
N ARG A 581 -24.57 5.70 -15.80
CA ARG A 581 -25.22 4.42 -15.46
C ARG A 581 -26.55 4.61 -14.72
N GLY A 582 -26.74 5.75 -14.07
CA GLY A 582 -27.93 6.07 -13.26
C GLY A 582 -27.93 5.46 -11.86
N GLU A 583 -26.91 4.72 -11.49
CA GLU A 583 -26.73 4.06 -10.21
C GLU A 583 -25.31 4.30 -9.68
N LYS A 584 -25.20 4.50 -8.37
CA LYS A 584 -23.89 4.45 -7.69
C LYS A 584 -23.58 2.98 -7.44
N ASP A 585 -22.62 2.46 -8.17
CA ASP A 585 -22.10 1.11 -7.94
C ASP A 585 -20.81 1.22 -7.14
N GLU A 586 -20.89 1.00 -5.84
CA GLU A 586 -19.74 0.98 -4.93
C GLU A 586 -19.09 -0.43 -4.88
N SER A 587 -19.63 -1.39 -5.62
CA SER A 587 -19.11 -2.76 -5.66
C SER A 587 -17.71 -2.80 -6.26
N GLU A 588 -16.78 -3.45 -5.57
CA GLU A 588 -15.42 -3.72 -6.07
C GLU A 588 -15.42 -4.66 -7.28
N LEU A 589 -16.55 -5.31 -7.57
CA LEU A 589 -16.76 -6.20 -8.71
C LEU A 589 -17.34 -5.49 -9.94
N SER A 590 -17.55 -4.18 -9.87
CA SER A 590 -18.05 -3.44 -11.03
C SER A 590 -17.06 -3.48 -12.19
N PRO A 591 -17.53 -3.51 -13.44
CA PRO A 591 -16.65 -3.57 -14.63
C PRO A 591 -15.60 -2.45 -14.67
N GLY A 592 -15.98 -1.23 -14.24
CA GLY A 592 -15.08 -0.10 -14.14
C GLY A 592 -13.98 -0.29 -13.11
N MET A 593 -14.31 -0.83 -11.92
CA MET A 593 -13.34 -1.12 -10.86
C MET A 593 -12.33 -2.19 -11.29
N LEU A 594 -12.81 -3.31 -11.85
CA LEU A 594 -11.95 -4.40 -12.34
C LEU A 594 -11.03 -3.92 -13.46
N PHE A 595 -11.54 -3.10 -14.39
CA PHE A 595 -10.73 -2.52 -15.46
C PHE A 595 -9.68 -1.53 -14.90
N ALA A 596 -10.08 -0.66 -13.95
CA ALA A 596 -9.17 0.28 -13.29
C ALA A 596 -8.06 -0.43 -12.51
N THR A 597 -8.38 -1.52 -11.81
CA THR A 597 -7.37 -2.37 -11.14
C THR A 597 -6.40 -2.98 -12.14
N GLY A 598 -6.90 -3.40 -13.31
CA GLY A 598 -6.05 -3.82 -14.42
C GLY A 598 -5.11 -2.71 -14.92
N LEU A 599 -5.60 -1.47 -15.04
CA LEU A 599 -4.76 -0.32 -15.40
C LEU A 599 -3.66 -0.07 -14.37
N VAL A 600 -3.96 -0.15 -13.08
CA VAL A 600 -2.96 -0.01 -12.02
C VAL A 600 -1.90 -1.09 -12.14
N ALA A 601 -2.30 -2.36 -12.20
CA ALA A 601 -1.36 -3.47 -12.30
C ALA A 601 -0.49 -3.39 -13.56
N GLY A 602 -1.09 -3.15 -14.72
CA GLY A 602 -0.35 -3.06 -15.99
C GLY A 602 0.62 -1.87 -16.03
N GLY A 603 0.17 -0.69 -15.58
CA GLY A 603 1.00 0.52 -15.55
C GLY A 603 2.19 0.40 -14.59
N THR A 604 1.96 -0.10 -13.39
CA THR A 604 3.00 -0.28 -12.36
C THR A 604 4.00 -1.39 -12.73
N LEU A 605 3.53 -2.53 -13.23
CA LEU A 605 4.41 -3.63 -13.68
C LEU A 605 5.32 -3.18 -14.82
N THR A 606 4.79 -2.42 -15.79
CA THR A 606 5.60 -1.85 -16.86
C THR A 606 6.61 -0.84 -16.31
N GLY A 607 6.20 -0.03 -15.31
CA GLY A 607 7.11 0.90 -14.61
C GLY A 607 8.25 0.17 -13.89
N VAL A 608 7.97 -0.95 -13.22
CA VAL A 608 9.02 -1.80 -12.60
C VAL A 608 9.93 -2.40 -13.66
N ALA A 609 9.35 -2.96 -14.74
CA ALA A 609 10.13 -3.57 -15.82
C ALA A 609 11.08 -2.55 -16.48
N THR A 610 10.59 -1.34 -16.77
CA THR A 610 11.45 -0.27 -17.32
C THR A 610 12.56 0.14 -16.35
N SER A 611 12.30 0.10 -15.04
CA SER A 611 13.34 0.36 -14.02
C SER A 611 14.43 -0.72 -14.04
N VAL A 612 14.05 -1.99 -14.18
CA VAL A 612 14.99 -3.11 -14.30
C VAL A 612 15.87 -2.94 -15.55
N PHE A 613 15.27 -2.62 -16.70
CA PHE A 613 16.03 -2.38 -17.93
C PHE A 613 17.02 -1.22 -17.80
N LYS A 614 16.64 -0.14 -17.10
CA LYS A 614 17.55 1.00 -16.83
C LYS A 614 18.69 0.68 -15.87
N ALA A 615 18.49 -0.26 -14.96
CA ALA A 615 19.48 -0.64 -13.94
C ALA A 615 20.50 -1.68 -14.43
N VAL A 616 20.24 -2.37 -15.55
CA VAL A 616 21.21 -3.34 -16.11
C VAL A 616 22.37 -2.58 -16.76
N PRO A 617 23.62 -2.72 -16.25
CA PRO A 617 24.78 -2.10 -16.86
C PRO A 617 25.03 -2.70 -18.25
N THR A 618 25.20 -1.85 -19.24
CA THR A 618 25.72 -2.24 -20.57
C THR A 618 27.06 -1.54 -20.77
N ASP A 619 27.96 -2.17 -21.49
CA ASP A 619 29.35 -1.70 -21.74
C ASP A 619 29.46 -0.32 -22.39
N GLY A 620 28.35 0.33 -22.75
CA GLY A 620 28.29 1.64 -23.41
C GLY A 620 27.41 2.71 -22.73
N GLY A 621 26.88 2.47 -21.52
CA GLY A 621 25.91 3.37 -20.87
C GLY A 621 24.50 2.80 -20.88
N ASN A 622 23.44 3.63 -20.99
CA ASN A 622 22.05 3.15 -21.11
C ASN A 622 21.93 2.09 -22.21
N SER A 623 21.16 1.02 -21.96
CA SER A 623 20.99 -0.07 -22.92
C SER A 623 20.74 0.49 -24.33
N ASP A 624 21.54 0.11 -25.32
CA ASP A 624 21.43 0.60 -26.71
C ASP A 624 19.99 0.44 -27.23
N LEU A 625 19.32 -0.66 -26.84
CA LEU A 625 17.92 -0.93 -27.14
C LEU A 625 16.94 0.14 -26.63
N LEU A 626 17.15 0.67 -25.42
CA LEU A 626 16.28 1.71 -24.88
C LEU A 626 16.53 3.06 -25.55
N THR A 627 17.80 3.36 -25.83
CA THR A 627 18.23 4.57 -26.55
C THR A 627 17.69 4.55 -27.99
N ASP A 628 17.78 3.41 -28.67
CA ASP A 628 17.25 3.23 -30.03
C ASP A 628 15.72 3.34 -30.05
N ALA A 629 15.04 2.71 -29.09
CA ALA A 629 13.58 2.80 -28.97
C ALA A 629 13.11 4.25 -28.72
N GLN A 630 13.82 5.01 -27.87
CA GLN A 630 13.53 6.42 -27.63
C GLN A 630 13.85 7.29 -28.86
N GLY A 631 14.90 6.92 -29.61
CA GLY A 631 15.24 7.56 -30.88
C GLY A 631 14.10 7.44 -31.93
N LEU A 632 13.40 6.29 -31.97
CA LEU A 632 12.21 6.12 -32.81
C LEU A 632 11.09 7.07 -32.41
N GLY A 633 10.84 7.24 -31.11
CA GLY A 633 9.85 8.17 -30.61
C GLY A 633 10.20 9.63 -30.91
N ALA A 634 11.46 10.02 -30.72
CA ALA A 634 11.93 11.36 -31.08
C ALA A 634 11.75 11.65 -32.59
N SER A 635 12.08 10.68 -33.45
CA SER A 635 11.85 10.78 -34.90
C SER A 635 10.37 10.91 -35.23
N PHE A 636 9.50 10.16 -34.55
CA PHE A 636 8.06 10.26 -34.72
C PHE A 636 7.53 11.63 -34.25
N GLN A 637 7.98 12.13 -33.10
CA GLN A 637 7.59 13.45 -32.60
C GLN A 637 8.00 14.59 -33.55
N ALA A 638 9.17 14.48 -34.18
CA ALA A 638 9.64 15.47 -35.16
C ALA A 638 8.78 15.55 -36.45
N LEU A 639 8.03 14.51 -36.74
CA LEU A 639 7.11 14.48 -37.90
C LEU A 639 5.74 15.09 -37.59
N LEU A 640 5.43 15.36 -36.30
CA LEU A 640 4.11 15.87 -35.91
C LEU A 640 4.01 17.39 -36.14
N PRO A 641 2.98 17.88 -36.84
CA PRO A 641 2.75 19.31 -37.05
C PRO A 641 2.08 20.01 -35.85
N ILE A 642 2.03 19.35 -34.67
CA ILE A 642 1.28 19.78 -33.49
C ILE A 642 2.24 19.96 -32.34
N ASP A 643 1.95 20.91 -31.43
CA ASP A 643 2.66 21.04 -30.15
C ASP A 643 2.67 19.70 -29.40
N LEU A 644 3.87 19.29 -28.98
CA LEU A 644 4.10 17.98 -28.36
C LEU A 644 3.31 17.80 -27.05
N SER A 645 3.02 18.90 -26.34
CA SER A 645 2.19 18.88 -25.14
C SER A 645 0.73 18.58 -25.47
N LEU A 646 0.21 19.15 -26.57
CA LEU A 646 -1.15 18.87 -27.05
C LEU A 646 -1.25 17.45 -27.62
N TRP A 647 -0.20 16.98 -28.32
CA TRP A 647 -0.15 15.59 -28.80
C TRP A 647 -0.24 14.59 -27.65
N ALA A 648 0.49 14.81 -26.54
CA ALA A 648 0.48 13.93 -25.38
C ALA A 648 -0.90 13.79 -24.72
N LEU A 649 -1.77 14.79 -24.84
CA LEU A 649 -3.13 14.73 -24.28
C LEU A 649 -4.05 13.80 -25.07
N ILE A 650 -3.81 13.57 -26.36
CA ILE A 650 -4.71 12.74 -27.19
C ILE A 650 -4.76 11.28 -26.70
N PRO A 651 -3.65 10.54 -26.55
CA PRO A 651 -3.69 9.19 -26.01
C PRO A 651 -4.30 9.13 -24.60
N TYR A 652 -4.04 10.15 -23.78
CA TYR A 652 -4.58 10.21 -22.42
C TYR A 652 -6.10 10.42 -22.41
N LEU A 653 -6.64 11.28 -23.25
CA LEU A 653 -8.09 11.48 -23.40
C LEU A 653 -8.79 10.23 -23.97
N LEU A 654 -8.14 9.52 -24.89
CA LEU A 654 -8.65 8.23 -25.38
C LEU A 654 -8.70 7.20 -24.27
N LEU A 655 -7.66 7.13 -23.42
CA LEU A 655 -7.65 6.27 -22.25
C LEU A 655 -8.77 6.66 -21.26
N ALA A 656 -8.96 7.95 -20.98
CA ALA A 656 -10.04 8.45 -20.13
C ALA A 656 -11.43 8.08 -20.66
N ALA A 657 -11.65 8.24 -21.97
CA ALA A 657 -12.89 7.84 -22.62
C ALA A 657 -13.14 6.31 -22.52
N LEU A 658 -12.09 5.50 -22.64
CA LEU A 658 -12.17 4.06 -22.48
C LEU A 658 -12.54 3.67 -21.03
N VAL A 659 -11.96 4.34 -20.03
CA VAL A 659 -12.30 4.13 -18.61
C VAL A 659 -13.77 4.45 -18.35
N ILE A 660 -14.30 5.56 -18.87
CA ILE A 660 -15.72 5.90 -18.75
C ILE A 660 -16.59 4.83 -19.44
N TYR A 661 -16.20 4.41 -20.65
CA TYR A 661 -16.94 3.38 -21.40
C TYR A 661 -17.04 2.06 -20.61
N MET A 662 -15.93 1.62 -20.00
CA MET A 662 -15.93 0.42 -19.16
C MET A 662 -16.75 0.62 -17.88
N GLY A 663 -16.67 1.79 -17.26
CA GLY A 663 -17.44 2.13 -16.07
C GLY A 663 -18.95 2.22 -16.30
N LYS A 664 -19.38 2.50 -17.52
CA LYS A 664 -20.80 2.55 -17.90
C LYS A 664 -21.43 1.16 -18.01
N LYS A 665 -20.66 0.09 -18.20
CA LYS A 665 -21.18 -1.27 -18.31
C LYS A 665 -21.81 -1.69 -16.98
N LYS A 666 -23.00 -2.31 -17.03
CA LYS A 666 -23.65 -2.88 -15.84
C LYS A 666 -22.93 -4.15 -15.41
N THR A 667 -22.88 -4.37 -14.09
CA THR A 667 -22.35 -5.60 -13.52
C THR A 667 -23.21 -6.78 -13.97
N GLN A 668 -22.63 -7.72 -14.69
CA GLN A 668 -23.26 -9.00 -15.07
C GLN A 668 -22.71 -10.05 -14.07
N ILE A 669 -23.38 -10.20 -12.95
CA ILE A 669 -23.13 -11.28 -11.97
C ILE A 669 -23.94 -12.50 -12.36
#